data_a6ad2f67ce98a537950b90ce0a7928f9
#
_entry.id   a6ad2f67ce98a537950b90ce0a7928f9
#
_cell.length_a   1.000
_cell.length_b   1.000
_cell.length_c   1.000
_cell.angle_alpha   90.00
_cell.angle_beta   90.00
_cell.angle_gamma   90.00
#
_symmetry.space_group_name_H-M   'P 1'
#
loop_
_entity.id
_entity.type
_entity.pdbx_description
1 polymer ?
#
loop_
_entity_poly.entity_id
_entity_poly.type
_entity_poly.pdbx_seq_one_letter_code
_entity_poly.pdbx_strand_id
1 'polypeptide(L)'
;MAHGNGHRQGNGVGPGRGGYFLETELAYGATAPTPPWPDAKRGVALPVLREPVTGQPRLDVTEILRGKNIMLIGSTGFVGKVALSMLLSRYPDVGRVYCLVRPGAGNTADERFYKKVASSEVFDPVREVHGAAFEDFLRTKIVAVPGDIGRPLCNFTDDQFAEFAQAGGLQAILNSAGLVSFAPSLESALRINSMGAKNVLDAARKAGARLCHVSTCYVAGKRDGDVWEDEPVIGYFPRSEARGPSTGRPSGKRSALPPELLDRDFDPFAEIADCQKMIDQARERSNDRQHISEFRERAAASLRAQRRDPDDENDLKIAVARERKIWMNEVLTKLGMERAEHWGWTNTYTYTKSLGEQIILSDRAVPSTIVRPAIVESAIRYPFPGWNEGFNTTAPLMYLMLKGHRAVPIGEDTALDVIPVDFIASGMLLATAALLAGEHEPIYQLGSSDVNRISSRRLTELTGLAVRQVHRDKADRGEDTLRSRLRARLESGPVSYEYFERWSAPRFKRIADRLIETIDDKLPRWGAPRLEAMAERARDELVKVSTFTGQVQSLIELFKPFTTDHDISFRCDHTRALWARVTPADQDKLLWAPHLIDWRKYWLDTHFPGLQKWTFDKLDEEFGAKPKSVYTYKELIELFEAAVKLHRNRTALRLVKKDEAADPTAYTYGQIGELAWQGAGMLRQSKIGVGDRVVVMSENRPEWGIAYFAIILSGATVVPLDRELSLAEVMNLAKASRAKALVLSRKVVERLAGEAGVAVPISSEDPDGLWSPAHPAFAHWLARQAGSGPGAAPVGVTAPSVLAFDELLTEPDVSVGAVYPEIKGDSLASLIFTSGTTGTPKGVMLTHKNLTSMVSKLSSLFTLYKHDKLLSVLPL
;
A
#
# COMPACT_ATOMS: atom_id res chain seq x y z
N MET A 1 66.04 40.54 -46.66
CA MET A 1 65.13 41.66 -46.91
C MET A 1 63.78 41.13 -46.63
N ALA A 2 63.27 41.48 -45.45
CA ALA A 2 62.29 42.46 -45.21
C ALA A 2 60.77 41.91 -45.34
N HIS A 3 60.16 41.78 -44.28
CA HIS A 3 58.75 42.13 -43.97
C HIS A 3 57.65 41.25 -44.57
N GLY A 4 56.62 40.83 -43.82
CA GLY A 4 55.89 41.58 -42.86
C GLY A 4 54.76 40.72 -42.25
N ASN A 5 54.39 41.16 -41.07
CA ASN A 5 53.26 40.69 -40.27
C ASN A 5 51.91 40.83 -41.00
N GLY A 6 51.06 39.87 -40.81
CA GLY A 6 49.64 39.97 -41.18
C GLY A 6 48.74 39.19 -40.20
N HIS A 7 48.27 39.87 -39.23
CA HIS A 7 47.15 39.38 -38.40
C HIS A 7 45.93 39.10 -39.26
N ARG A 8 45.36 37.90 -39.13
CA ARG A 8 43.98 37.64 -39.51
C ARG A 8 43.25 37.03 -38.30
N GLN A 9 42.43 37.86 -37.71
CA GLN A 9 41.33 37.48 -36.85
C GLN A 9 40.37 36.60 -37.67
N GLY A 10 40.14 35.39 -37.24
CA GLY A 10 39.09 34.48 -37.74
C GLY A 10 38.09 34.28 -36.64
N ASN A 11 36.97 34.99 -36.70
CA ASN A 11 35.81 34.72 -35.89
C ASN A 11 35.19 33.39 -36.30
N GLY A 12 35.36 32.38 -35.50
CA GLY A 12 34.67 31.10 -35.56
C GLY A 12 33.92 30.87 -34.25
N VAL A 13 32.69 31.32 -34.18
CA VAL A 13 31.80 31.02 -33.07
C VAL A 13 31.26 29.60 -33.29
N GLY A 14 31.90 28.60 -32.69
CA GLY A 14 31.32 27.31 -32.51
C GLY A 14 30.42 27.32 -31.27
N PRO A 15 29.32 26.53 -31.20
CA PRO A 15 28.45 26.53 -30.05
C PRO A 15 29.19 25.99 -28.83
N GLY A 16 29.41 26.89 -27.87
CA GLY A 16 30.01 26.56 -26.60
C GLY A 16 29.15 25.54 -25.86
N ARG A 17 29.66 24.39 -25.61
CA ARG A 17 29.20 23.50 -24.55
C ARG A 17 29.48 24.22 -23.25
N GLY A 18 28.45 24.85 -22.69
CA GLY A 18 28.51 25.47 -21.38
C GLY A 18 28.71 24.40 -20.31
N GLY A 19 29.94 24.24 -19.90
CA GLY A 19 30.32 23.53 -18.70
C GLY A 19 29.93 24.35 -17.47
N TYR A 20 28.73 24.20 -16.96
CA TYR A 20 28.27 24.82 -15.71
C TYR A 20 28.39 23.88 -14.51
N PHE A 21 29.28 22.90 -14.51
CA PHE A 21 29.28 21.86 -13.47
C PHE A 21 30.65 21.48 -12.94
N LEU A 22 31.58 22.39 -12.85
CA LEU A 22 32.91 22.02 -12.34
C LEU A 22 33.47 22.92 -11.22
N GLU A 23 32.66 23.57 -10.43
CA GLU A 23 33.18 24.22 -9.21
C GLU A 23 32.12 24.26 -8.11
N THR A 24 31.78 23.14 -7.51
CA THR A 24 31.36 23.03 -6.11
C THR A 24 31.53 21.59 -5.63
N GLU A 25 32.75 21.11 -5.52
CA GLU A 25 33.10 20.11 -4.52
C GLU A 25 33.07 20.80 -3.16
N LEU A 26 31.87 21.03 -2.60
CA LEU A 26 31.70 21.31 -1.18
C LEU A 26 31.41 20.00 -0.50
N ALA A 27 32.37 19.61 0.32
CA ALA A 27 32.30 18.51 1.23
C ALA A 27 30.95 18.44 1.95
N TYR A 28 30.13 17.47 1.61
CA TYR A 28 29.00 17.04 2.45
C TYR A 28 29.57 16.22 3.61
N GLY A 29 30.01 16.91 4.64
CA GLY A 29 30.20 16.33 5.96
C GLY A 29 28.82 15.87 6.46
N ALA A 30 28.76 14.68 7.07
CA ALA A 30 27.57 14.10 7.67
C ALA A 30 27.14 14.92 8.90
N THR A 31 26.55 16.09 8.67
CA THR A 31 25.76 16.82 9.65
C THR A 31 24.30 16.63 9.28
N ALA A 32 23.47 16.38 10.29
CA ALA A 32 22.02 16.30 10.11
C ALA A 32 21.56 17.49 9.23
N PRO A 33 20.72 17.26 8.22
CA PRO A 33 20.31 18.31 7.30
C PRO A 33 19.71 19.46 8.09
N THR A 34 20.32 20.63 7.99
CA THR A 34 19.75 21.86 8.54
C THR A 34 18.41 22.04 7.83
N PRO A 35 17.30 22.20 8.56
CA PRO A 35 16.01 22.38 7.93
C PRO A 35 16.10 23.55 6.94
N PRO A 36 15.51 23.44 5.74
CA PRO A 36 15.57 24.47 4.70
C PRO A 36 14.95 25.79 5.13
N TRP A 37 14.33 25.80 6.29
CA TRP A 37 13.60 26.92 6.87
C TRP A 37 14.40 27.55 8.02
N PRO A 38 14.51 28.90 8.07
CA PRO A 38 15.12 29.57 9.19
C PRO A 38 14.37 29.23 10.48
N ASP A 39 15.11 28.85 11.50
CA ASP A 39 14.55 28.53 12.81
C ASP A 39 13.82 29.78 13.35
N ALA A 40 12.51 29.69 13.56
CA ALA A 40 11.69 30.78 14.09
C ALA A 40 12.22 31.32 15.45
N LYS A 41 13.02 30.50 16.16
CA LYS A 41 13.68 30.91 17.42
C LYS A 41 14.81 31.92 17.23
N ARG A 42 15.27 32.21 16.00
CA ARG A 42 16.35 33.16 15.74
C ARG A 42 15.90 34.57 15.40
N GLY A 43 14.62 34.90 15.59
CA GLY A 43 14.16 36.29 15.48
C GLY A 43 14.35 36.93 14.09
N VAL A 44 14.48 36.14 13.03
CA VAL A 44 14.36 36.65 11.68
C VAL A 44 12.88 36.93 11.46
N ALA A 45 12.48 38.18 11.62
CA ALA A 45 11.15 38.64 11.27
C ALA A 45 10.88 38.24 9.83
N LEU A 46 9.91 37.35 9.63
CA LEU A 46 9.39 37.05 8.28
C LEU A 46 9.00 38.40 7.67
N PRO A 47 9.45 38.75 6.47
CA PRO A 47 9.00 40.00 5.85
C PRO A 47 7.49 39.94 5.76
N VAL A 48 6.84 40.83 6.51
CA VAL A 48 5.39 41.00 6.41
C VAL A 48 5.16 41.51 5.00
N LEU A 49 4.64 40.67 4.11
CA LEU A 49 4.48 40.99 2.69
C LEU A 49 3.52 42.14 2.42
N ARG A 50 2.71 42.53 3.39
CA ARG A 50 1.94 43.79 3.47
C ARG A 50 1.74 44.15 4.92
N GLU A 51 1.81 45.42 5.23
CA GLU A 51 1.23 45.94 6.47
C GLU A 51 -0.25 45.52 6.51
N PRO A 52 -0.75 45.07 7.69
CA PRO A 52 -2.18 44.78 7.83
C PRO A 52 -2.97 45.94 7.26
N VAL A 53 -3.96 45.67 6.42
CA VAL A 53 -4.87 46.70 5.94
C VAL A 53 -5.40 47.41 7.20
N THR A 54 -4.98 48.66 7.35
CA THR A 54 -5.29 49.49 8.55
C THR A 54 -6.80 49.52 8.70
N GLY A 55 -7.32 48.92 9.77
CA GLY A 55 -8.76 48.92 10.11
C GLY A 55 -9.46 47.57 10.16
N GLN A 56 -8.86 46.46 9.72
CA GLN A 56 -9.46 45.14 9.91
C GLN A 56 -9.04 44.54 11.27
N PRO A 57 -9.98 43.87 12.02
CA PRO A 57 -9.65 43.22 13.27
C PRO A 57 -8.64 42.09 13.07
N ARG A 58 -7.75 41.88 14.06
CA ARG A 58 -6.82 40.78 14.07
C ARG A 58 -7.58 39.47 14.28
N LEU A 59 -7.14 38.40 13.61
CA LEU A 59 -7.69 37.07 13.71
C LEU A 59 -6.90 36.27 14.77
N ASP A 60 -7.50 36.09 15.96
CA ASP A 60 -6.94 35.24 17.01
C ASP A 60 -7.47 33.80 16.85
N VAL A 61 -6.69 33.00 16.16
CA VAL A 61 -7.07 31.60 15.83
C VAL A 61 -7.20 30.76 17.10
N THR A 62 -6.36 31.03 18.11
CA THR A 62 -6.39 30.31 19.39
C THR A 62 -7.71 30.53 20.11
N GLU A 63 -8.16 31.79 20.23
CA GLU A 63 -9.44 32.11 20.89
C GLU A 63 -10.64 31.62 20.07
N ILE A 64 -10.58 31.73 18.74
CA ILE A 64 -11.67 31.29 17.85
C ILE A 64 -11.87 29.77 17.95
N LEU A 65 -10.80 28.98 18.00
CA LEU A 65 -10.88 27.52 18.07
C LEU A 65 -11.15 26.99 19.49
N ARG A 66 -10.93 27.77 20.51
CA ARG A 66 -11.12 27.36 21.93
C ARG A 66 -12.52 26.84 22.19
N GLY A 67 -12.61 25.63 22.71
CA GLY A 67 -13.88 24.94 23.06
C GLY A 67 -14.77 24.60 21.86
N LYS A 68 -14.36 24.84 20.61
CA LYS A 68 -15.17 24.52 19.42
C LYS A 68 -15.11 23.03 19.09
N ASN A 69 -16.29 22.43 18.92
CA ASN A 69 -16.40 21.07 18.39
C ASN A 69 -16.33 21.10 16.86
N ILE A 70 -15.38 20.38 16.32
CA ILE A 70 -15.10 20.36 14.88
C ILE A 70 -15.22 18.93 14.38
N MET A 71 -15.93 18.70 13.28
CA MET A 71 -15.90 17.42 12.59
C MET A 71 -14.84 17.45 11.49
N LEU A 72 -13.88 16.53 11.53
CA LEU A 72 -12.90 16.34 10.47
C LEU A 72 -13.24 15.09 9.64
N ILE A 73 -13.55 15.32 8.39
CA ILE A 73 -13.79 14.27 7.40
C ILE A 73 -12.53 14.13 6.54
N GLY A 74 -12.01 12.90 6.42
CA GLY A 74 -10.75 12.64 5.70
C GLY A 74 -9.53 12.49 6.60
N SER A 75 -9.71 12.32 7.91
CA SER A 75 -8.63 12.11 8.90
C SER A 75 -7.73 10.89 8.63
N THR A 76 -8.16 9.97 7.79
CA THR A 76 -7.37 8.79 7.38
C THR A 76 -6.46 9.04 6.18
N GLY A 77 -6.56 10.20 5.53
CA GLY A 77 -5.76 10.59 4.37
C GLY A 77 -4.56 11.46 4.75
N PHE A 78 -3.64 11.63 3.81
CA PHE A 78 -2.39 12.37 3.95
C PHE A 78 -2.59 13.77 4.58
N VAL A 79 -3.35 14.63 3.90
CA VAL A 79 -3.59 16.03 4.34
C VAL A 79 -4.39 16.08 5.66
N GLY A 80 -5.43 15.23 5.77
CA GLY A 80 -6.30 15.21 6.95
C GLY A 80 -5.57 14.77 8.22
N LYS A 81 -4.61 13.85 8.13
CA LYS A 81 -3.77 13.47 9.27
C LYS A 81 -2.90 14.61 9.76
N VAL A 82 -2.27 15.36 8.84
CA VAL A 82 -1.44 16.52 9.21
C VAL A 82 -2.29 17.61 9.86
N ALA A 83 -3.45 17.91 9.26
CA ALA A 83 -4.37 18.92 9.81
C ALA A 83 -4.86 18.52 11.21
N LEU A 84 -5.20 17.25 11.43
CA LEU A 84 -5.63 16.76 12.75
C LEU A 84 -4.51 16.84 13.79
N SER A 85 -3.32 16.34 13.44
CA SER A 85 -2.16 16.40 14.33
C SER A 85 -1.78 17.83 14.67
N MET A 86 -1.76 18.73 13.66
CA MET A 86 -1.47 20.15 13.84
C MET A 86 -2.52 20.83 14.72
N LEU A 87 -3.82 20.56 14.52
CA LEU A 87 -4.90 21.09 15.35
C LEU A 87 -4.72 20.69 16.83
N LEU A 88 -4.46 19.42 17.11
CA LEU A 88 -4.30 18.92 18.48
C LEU A 88 -3.00 19.41 19.14
N SER A 89 -1.91 19.52 18.38
CA SER A 89 -0.62 19.96 18.89
C SER A 89 -0.55 21.47 19.13
N ARG A 90 -1.17 22.29 18.24
CA ARG A 90 -1.05 23.74 18.26
C ARG A 90 -2.23 24.43 18.99
N TYR A 91 -3.39 23.76 19.00
CA TYR A 91 -4.63 24.26 19.60
C TYR A 91 -5.29 23.22 20.53
N PRO A 92 -4.58 22.77 21.59
CA PRO A 92 -5.06 21.70 22.47
C PRO A 92 -6.37 22.05 23.19
N ASP A 93 -6.70 23.35 23.30
CA ASP A 93 -7.94 23.85 23.92
C ASP A 93 -9.16 23.77 22.98
N VAL A 94 -9.01 23.26 21.75
CA VAL A 94 -10.15 22.91 20.89
C VAL A 94 -11.10 21.97 21.63
N GLY A 95 -12.39 22.05 21.35
CA GLY A 95 -13.38 21.16 21.94
C GLY A 95 -13.16 19.70 21.48
N ARG A 96 -14.21 18.96 21.25
CA ARG A 96 -14.12 17.62 20.69
C ARG A 96 -13.91 17.67 19.17
N VAL A 97 -13.05 16.80 18.67
CA VAL A 97 -12.83 16.61 17.24
C VAL A 97 -13.47 15.29 16.82
N TYR A 98 -14.57 15.37 16.09
CA TYR A 98 -15.28 14.22 15.55
C TYR A 98 -14.62 13.79 14.24
N CYS A 99 -14.07 12.59 14.19
CA CYS A 99 -13.44 12.05 13.00
C CYS A 99 -14.36 11.06 12.30
N LEU A 100 -14.88 11.42 11.11
CA LEU A 100 -15.66 10.46 10.30
C LEU A 100 -14.73 9.38 9.75
N VAL A 101 -15.00 8.13 10.12
CA VAL A 101 -14.23 6.95 9.73
C VAL A 101 -15.16 5.86 9.21
N ARG A 102 -14.93 5.39 7.99
CA ARG A 102 -15.68 4.23 7.46
C ARG A 102 -15.27 2.97 8.22
N PRO A 103 -16.20 2.19 8.79
CA PRO A 103 -15.89 0.88 9.35
C PRO A 103 -15.26 -0.03 8.29
N GLY A 104 -14.35 -0.91 8.72
CA GLY A 104 -13.75 -1.93 7.86
C GLY A 104 -14.41 -3.29 8.06
N ALA A 105 -14.11 -4.28 7.22
CA ALA A 105 -14.51 -5.66 7.49
C ALA A 105 -13.88 -6.14 8.82
N GLY A 106 -14.70 -6.31 9.85
CA GLY A 106 -14.27 -6.78 11.17
C GLY A 106 -13.64 -5.74 12.10
N ASN A 107 -13.64 -4.42 11.74
CA ASN A 107 -13.15 -3.35 12.61
C ASN A 107 -14.20 -2.26 12.77
N THR A 108 -14.37 -1.74 13.97
CA THR A 108 -15.18 -0.55 14.27
C THR A 108 -14.51 0.72 13.72
N ALA A 109 -15.23 1.86 13.73
CA ALA A 109 -14.65 3.16 13.37
C ALA A 109 -13.53 3.54 14.34
N ASP A 110 -13.71 3.29 15.63
CA ASP A 110 -12.74 3.57 16.68
C ASP A 110 -11.45 2.75 16.51
N GLU A 111 -11.56 1.42 16.41
CA GLU A 111 -10.40 0.54 16.15
C GLU A 111 -9.65 0.95 14.90
N ARG A 112 -10.36 1.30 13.83
CA ARG A 112 -9.75 1.74 12.59
C ARG A 112 -9.05 3.09 12.74
N PHE A 113 -9.61 4.02 13.50
CA PHE A 113 -8.96 5.30 13.81
C PHE A 113 -7.65 5.08 14.55
N TYR A 114 -7.67 4.36 15.67
CA TYR A 114 -6.47 4.12 16.46
C TYR A 114 -5.42 3.34 15.69
N LYS A 115 -5.81 2.33 14.92
CA LYS A 115 -4.88 1.51 14.12
C LYS A 115 -4.26 2.24 12.92
N LYS A 116 -4.98 3.17 12.26
CA LYS A 116 -4.53 3.79 11.01
C LYS A 116 -4.18 5.28 11.12
N VAL A 117 -4.71 5.97 12.11
CA VAL A 117 -4.51 7.40 12.27
C VAL A 117 -3.63 7.67 13.49
N ALA A 118 -4.10 7.32 14.68
CA ALA A 118 -3.38 7.60 15.92
C ALA A 118 -2.01 6.91 16.02
N SER A 119 -1.83 5.75 15.38
CA SER A 119 -0.53 5.04 15.33
C SER A 119 0.48 5.65 14.36
N SER A 120 0.04 6.55 13.47
CA SER A 120 0.93 7.18 12.47
C SER A 120 1.95 8.10 13.14
N GLU A 121 3.15 8.16 12.57
CA GLU A 121 4.25 9.03 13.00
C GLU A 121 3.89 10.53 12.87
N VAL A 122 2.88 10.88 12.13
CA VAL A 122 2.36 12.25 12.04
C VAL A 122 1.95 12.80 13.41
N PHE A 123 1.65 11.92 14.38
CA PHE A 123 1.29 12.29 15.76
C PHE A 123 2.48 12.37 16.71
N ASP A 124 3.72 12.15 16.26
CA ASP A 124 4.90 12.25 17.14
C ASP A 124 4.99 13.60 17.86
N PRO A 125 4.73 14.76 17.21
CA PRO A 125 4.71 16.03 17.95
C PRO A 125 3.66 16.09 19.07
N VAL A 126 2.53 15.41 18.92
CA VAL A 126 1.50 15.33 19.98
C VAL A 126 1.93 14.35 21.06
N ARG A 127 2.58 13.23 20.70
CA ARG A 127 3.14 12.26 21.64
C ARG A 127 4.25 12.88 22.50
N GLU A 128 5.12 13.70 21.90
CA GLU A 128 6.19 14.40 22.62
C GLU A 128 5.64 15.36 23.68
N VAL A 129 4.55 16.06 23.37
CA VAL A 129 3.92 16.99 24.33
C VAL A 129 3.25 16.26 25.48
N HIS A 130 2.55 15.15 25.21
CA HIS A 130 1.70 14.48 26.20
C HIS A 130 2.36 13.25 26.84
N GLY A 131 3.46 12.73 26.28
CA GLY A 131 4.19 11.57 26.84
C GLY A 131 3.28 10.37 27.11
N ALA A 132 3.33 9.85 28.32
CA ALA A 132 2.50 8.73 28.75
C ALA A 132 0.99 9.01 28.77
N ALA A 133 0.58 10.28 28.81
CA ALA A 133 -0.83 10.68 28.77
C ALA A 133 -1.40 10.84 27.34
N PHE A 134 -0.64 10.50 26.31
CA PHE A 134 -1.04 10.70 24.92
C PHE A 134 -2.36 9.99 24.55
N GLU A 135 -2.51 8.72 24.92
CA GLU A 135 -3.74 7.98 24.62
C GLU A 135 -4.95 8.54 25.35
N ASP A 136 -4.81 8.90 26.61
CA ASP A 136 -5.88 9.52 27.42
C ASP A 136 -6.27 10.89 26.84
N PHE A 137 -5.27 11.69 26.45
CA PHE A 137 -5.52 12.95 25.75
C PHE A 137 -6.33 12.72 24.47
N LEU A 138 -5.93 11.77 23.62
CA LEU A 138 -6.67 11.46 22.39
C LEU A 138 -8.11 11.03 22.70
N ARG A 139 -8.32 10.16 23.69
CA ARG A 139 -9.66 9.70 24.07
C ARG A 139 -10.56 10.82 24.59
N THR A 140 -10.00 11.85 25.22
CA THR A 140 -10.77 13.02 25.65
C THR A 140 -11.12 13.96 24.50
N LYS A 141 -10.26 14.05 23.48
CA LYS A 141 -10.39 15.01 22.36
C LYS A 141 -11.05 14.42 21.12
N ILE A 142 -10.84 13.13 20.83
CA ILE A 142 -11.28 12.51 19.58
C ILE A 142 -12.50 11.61 19.81
N VAL A 143 -13.46 11.75 18.90
CA VAL A 143 -14.59 10.84 18.77
C VAL A 143 -14.59 10.30 17.33
N ALA A 144 -14.31 9.01 17.17
CA ALA A 144 -14.39 8.36 15.86
C ALA A 144 -15.85 8.02 15.54
N VAL A 145 -16.40 8.66 14.51
CA VAL A 145 -17.80 8.51 14.11
C VAL A 145 -17.92 7.62 12.88
N PRO A 146 -18.68 6.53 12.93
CA PRO A 146 -18.91 5.71 11.74
C PRO A 146 -19.75 6.47 10.72
N GLY A 147 -19.28 6.48 9.44
CA GLY A 147 -19.98 7.16 8.36
C GLY A 147 -19.34 6.94 7.01
N ASP A 148 -20.01 7.39 5.94
CA ASP A 148 -19.52 7.36 4.55
C ASP A 148 -20.10 8.53 3.76
N ILE A 149 -19.22 9.44 3.28
CA ILE A 149 -19.62 10.60 2.47
C ILE A 149 -20.33 10.20 1.17
N GLY A 150 -20.12 9.00 0.66
CA GLY A 150 -20.82 8.48 -0.52
C GLY A 150 -22.28 8.07 -0.26
N ARG A 151 -22.81 8.34 0.93
CA ARG A 151 -24.19 8.04 1.33
C ARG A 151 -24.89 9.32 1.79
N PRO A 152 -26.22 9.42 1.63
CA PRO A 152 -26.99 10.57 2.14
C PRO A 152 -26.68 10.87 3.60
N LEU A 153 -26.59 12.16 3.96
CA LEU A 153 -26.22 12.65 5.28
C LEU A 153 -24.93 11.99 5.85
N CYS A 154 -24.00 11.59 5.00
CA CYS A 154 -22.79 10.85 5.37
C CYS A 154 -23.07 9.53 6.09
N ASN A 155 -24.26 8.96 5.93
CA ASN A 155 -24.77 7.79 6.64
C ASN A 155 -24.90 7.99 8.16
N PHE A 156 -25.06 9.23 8.63
CA PHE A 156 -25.33 9.51 10.03
C PHE A 156 -26.79 9.22 10.38
N THR A 157 -27.00 8.64 11.55
CA THR A 157 -28.33 8.39 12.13
C THR A 157 -28.86 9.63 12.86
N ASP A 158 -30.18 9.67 13.14
CA ASP A 158 -30.78 10.75 13.93
C ASP A 158 -30.23 10.78 15.36
N ASP A 159 -29.91 9.61 15.94
CA ASP A 159 -29.28 9.52 17.26
C ASP A 159 -27.93 10.18 17.29
N GLN A 160 -27.09 9.99 16.25
CA GLN A 160 -25.79 10.66 16.14
C GLN A 160 -25.94 12.18 16.05
N PHE A 161 -26.92 12.69 15.30
CA PHE A 161 -27.20 14.13 15.29
C PHE A 161 -27.65 14.64 16.64
N ALA A 162 -28.46 13.86 17.38
CA ALA A 162 -28.86 14.18 18.75
C ALA A 162 -27.65 14.20 19.71
N GLU A 163 -26.72 13.23 19.59
CA GLU A 163 -25.47 13.20 20.34
C GLU A 163 -24.61 14.44 20.09
N PHE A 164 -24.45 14.85 18.80
CA PHE A 164 -23.72 16.08 18.47
C PHE A 164 -24.38 17.31 19.16
N ALA A 165 -25.69 17.40 19.10
CA ALA A 165 -26.42 18.51 19.72
C ALA A 165 -26.26 18.54 21.26
N GLN A 166 -26.37 17.39 21.92
CA GLN A 166 -26.21 17.25 23.39
C GLN A 166 -24.77 17.57 23.84
N ALA A 167 -23.78 17.30 23.00
CA ALA A 167 -22.37 17.60 23.26
C ALA A 167 -21.99 19.08 23.02
N GLY A 168 -22.95 19.96 22.83
CA GLY A 168 -22.74 21.40 22.57
C GLY A 168 -22.74 21.76 21.07
N GLY A 169 -23.19 20.86 20.20
CA GLY A 169 -23.33 21.03 18.76
C GLY A 169 -21.99 20.95 18.02
N LEU A 170 -22.06 20.83 16.69
CA LEU A 170 -20.93 20.98 15.81
C LEU A 170 -20.84 22.42 15.30
N GLN A 171 -19.73 23.10 15.53
CA GLN A 171 -19.55 24.48 15.06
C GLN A 171 -19.05 24.52 13.63
N ALA A 172 -18.19 23.55 13.23
CA ALA A 172 -17.70 23.45 11.84
C ALA A 172 -17.51 22.01 11.42
N ILE A 173 -17.67 21.74 10.12
CA ILE A 173 -17.23 20.53 9.44
C ILE A 173 -16.09 20.92 8.51
N LEU A 174 -14.92 20.32 8.72
CA LEU A 174 -13.77 20.42 7.83
C LEU A 174 -13.68 19.14 6.98
N ASN A 175 -14.04 19.26 5.70
CA ASN A 175 -14.11 18.13 4.79
C ASN A 175 -12.90 18.09 3.86
N SER A 176 -11.93 17.25 4.15
CA SER A 176 -10.77 16.96 3.29
C SER A 176 -10.86 15.59 2.58
N ALA A 177 -11.99 14.90 2.68
CA ALA A 177 -12.18 13.64 1.98
C ALA A 177 -12.44 13.85 0.49
N GLY A 178 -11.87 12.97 -0.31
CA GLY A 178 -12.03 12.96 -1.76
C GLY A 178 -11.33 11.77 -2.40
N LEU A 179 -11.73 11.46 -3.62
CA LEU A 179 -11.05 10.49 -4.45
C LEU A 179 -10.03 11.24 -5.32
N VAL A 180 -8.74 11.09 -4.99
CA VAL A 180 -7.65 11.89 -5.58
C VAL A 180 -6.97 11.26 -6.80
N SER A 181 -7.42 10.08 -7.26
CA SER A 181 -6.95 9.50 -8.52
C SER A 181 -7.34 10.38 -9.70
N PHE A 182 -6.44 10.61 -10.65
CA PHE A 182 -6.74 11.42 -11.85
C PHE A 182 -7.69 10.74 -12.83
N ALA A 183 -7.63 9.42 -12.93
CA ALA A 183 -8.46 8.62 -13.81
C ALA A 183 -9.30 7.57 -13.03
N PRO A 184 -10.18 8.00 -12.14
CA PRO A 184 -11.11 7.09 -11.47
C PRO A 184 -12.28 6.77 -12.42
N SER A 185 -13.03 5.71 -12.12
CA SER A 185 -14.31 5.50 -12.81
C SER A 185 -15.27 6.66 -12.52
N LEU A 186 -16.01 7.10 -13.54
CA LEU A 186 -16.95 8.23 -13.45
C LEU A 186 -17.93 8.05 -12.28
N GLU A 187 -18.47 6.84 -12.10
CA GLU A 187 -19.38 6.53 -11.00
C GLU A 187 -18.77 6.77 -9.62
N SER A 188 -17.53 6.28 -9.41
CA SER A 188 -16.86 6.45 -8.13
C SER A 188 -16.49 7.91 -7.86
N ALA A 189 -16.09 8.64 -8.91
CA ALA A 189 -15.73 10.04 -8.79
C ALA A 189 -16.95 10.92 -8.47
N LEU A 190 -18.05 10.75 -9.19
CA LEU A 190 -19.30 11.47 -8.91
C LEU A 190 -19.82 11.17 -7.50
N ARG A 191 -19.84 9.90 -7.12
CA ARG A 191 -20.33 9.49 -5.80
C ARG A 191 -19.54 10.11 -4.65
N ILE A 192 -18.22 10.25 -4.80
CA ILE A 192 -17.33 10.72 -3.71
C ILE A 192 -17.08 12.22 -3.81
N ASN A 193 -16.70 12.75 -5.00
CA ASN A 193 -16.27 14.14 -5.12
C ASN A 193 -17.44 15.12 -5.29
N SER A 194 -18.49 14.74 -6.01
CA SER A 194 -19.65 15.60 -6.29
C SER A 194 -20.78 15.35 -5.28
N MET A 195 -21.35 14.14 -5.27
CA MET A 195 -22.44 13.80 -4.35
C MET A 195 -21.96 13.69 -2.91
N GLY A 196 -20.69 13.31 -2.68
CA GLY A 196 -20.09 13.36 -1.37
C GLY A 196 -20.02 14.76 -0.79
N ALA A 197 -19.69 15.76 -1.60
CA ALA A 197 -19.74 17.16 -1.20
C ALA A 197 -21.16 17.59 -0.80
N LYS A 198 -22.17 17.20 -1.61
CA LYS A 198 -23.60 17.42 -1.29
C LYS A 198 -24.01 16.76 0.03
N ASN A 199 -23.64 15.50 0.22
CA ASN A 199 -24.01 14.75 1.44
C ASN A 199 -23.41 15.38 2.70
N VAL A 200 -22.18 15.91 2.61
CA VAL A 200 -21.53 16.64 3.70
C VAL A 200 -22.22 17.99 3.93
N LEU A 201 -22.61 18.71 2.89
CA LEU A 201 -23.38 19.96 2.97
C LEU A 201 -24.73 19.74 3.65
N ASP A 202 -25.46 18.68 3.27
CA ASP A 202 -26.73 18.32 3.89
C ASP A 202 -26.56 17.93 5.38
N ALA A 203 -25.49 17.21 5.72
CA ALA A 203 -25.16 16.90 7.09
C ALA A 203 -24.80 18.17 7.90
N ALA A 204 -24.03 19.10 7.31
CA ALA A 204 -23.73 20.39 7.93
C ALA A 204 -25.00 21.20 8.21
N ARG A 205 -25.92 21.25 7.23
CA ARG A 205 -27.23 21.93 7.40
C ARG A 205 -28.03 21.30 8.55
N LYS A 206 -28.12 19.97 8.60
CA LYS A 206 -28.87 19.27 9.64
C LYS A 206 -28.22 19.44 11.02
N ALA A 207 -26.91 19.50 11.11
CA ALA A 207 -26.16 19.73 12.34
C ALA A 207 -26.09 21.20 12.76
N GLY A 208 -26.54 22.15 11.94
CA GLY A 208 -26.36 23.59 12.17
C GLY A 208 -24.90 24.05 12.11
N ALA A 209 -24.02 23.29 11.45
CA ALA A 209 -22.59 23.53 11.35
C ALA A 209 -22.22 24.36 10.11
N ARG A 210 -21.11 25.07 10.17
CA ARG A 210 -20.47 25.72 9.03
C ARG A 210 -19.61 24.72 8.27
N LEU A 211 -19.34 24.92 6.95
CA LEU A 211 -18.62 23.98 6.11
C LEU A 211 -17.35 24.57 5.52
N CYS A 212 -16.19 24.03 5.89
CA CYS A 212 -14.93 24.26 5.19
C CYS A 212 -14.65 23.02 4.31
N HIS A 213 -14.65 23.19 2.98
CA HIS A 213 -14.48 22.08 2.02
C HIS A 213 -13.15 22.18 1.27
N VAL A 214 -12.39 21.11 1.26
CA VAL A 214 -11.12 21.02 0.53
C VAL A 214 -11.36 20.51 -0.90
N SER A 215 -11.02 21.35 -1.87
CA SER A 215 -11.10 21.09 -3.30
C SER A 215 -9.71 20.96 -3.93
N THR A 216 -9.45 21.63 -5.04
CA THR A 216 -8.14 21.75 -5.70
C THR A 216 -8.09 23.00 -6.56
N CYS A 217 -6.91 23.63 -6.68
CA CYS A 217 -6.72 24.72 -7.64
C CYS A 217 -7.03 24.31 -9.08
N TYR A 218 -6.85 23.05 -9.43
CA TYR A 218 -7.02 22.54 -10.79
C TYR A 218 -8.48 22.40 -11.25
N VAL A 219 -9.46 22.79 -10.43
CA VAL A 219 -10.83 22.99 -10.89
C VAL A 219 -10.96 24.13 -11.91
N ALA A 220 -9.93 24.96 -12.06
CA ALA A 220 -9.81 25.97 -13.10
C ALA A 220 -9.87 25.39 -14.54
N GLY A 221 -9.64 24.06 -14.71
CA GLY A 221 -9.68 23.40 -15.99
C GLY A 221 -8.49 23.71 -16.90
N LYS A 222 -8.63 23.45 -18.19
CA LYS A 222 -7.60 23.69 -19.22
C LYS A 222 -7.53 25.19 -19.55
N ARG A 223 -6.52 25.85 -19.03
CA ARG A 223 -6.26 27.28 -19.28
C ARG A 223 -4.81 27.64 -18.98
N ASP A 224 -4.40 28.83 -19.44
CA ASP A 224 -3.09 29.41 -19.16
C ASP A 224 -3.25 30.73 -18.38
N GLY A 225 -2.18 31.16 -17.73
CA GLY A 225 -2.11 32.42 -16.99
C GLY A 225 -2.61 32.34 -15.56
N ASP A 226 -2.92 33.53 -15.01
CA ASP A 226 -3.34 33.67 -13.61
C ASP A 226 -4.77 33.17 -13.40
N VAL A 227 -4.98 32.40 -12.31
CA VAL A 227 -6.28 31.98 -11.81
C VAL A 227 -6.54 32.70 -10.49
N TRP A 228 -7.61 33.49 -10.45
CA TRP A 228 -7.94 34.33 -9.31
C TRP A 228 -8.98 33.66 -8.40
N GLU A 229 -8.95 33.96 -7.10
CA GLU A 229 -9.85 33.38 -6.10
C GLU A 229 -11.28 33.92 -6.21
N ASP A 230 -11.44 35.15 -6.78
CA ASP A 230 -12.73 35.80 -6.97
C ASP A 230 -13.37 35.55 -8.36
N GLU A 231 -12.80 34.63 -9.14
CA GLU A 231 -13.41 34.22 -10.39
C GLU A 231 -14.73 33.47 -10.18
N PRO A 232 -15.72 33.66 -11.06
CA PRO A 232 -16.99 32.94 -10.96
C PRO A 232 -16.80 31.43 -10.96
N VAL A 233 -17.42 30.74 -10.00
CA VAL A 233 -17.40 29.26 -9.90
C VAL A 233 -18.70 28.68 -10.38
N ILE A 234 -19.84 29.28 -9.99
CA ILE A 234 -21.17 28.82 -10.36
C ILE A 234 -21.42 29.15 -11.82
N GLY A 235 -21.84 28.18 -12.60
CA GLY A 235 -22.04 28.32 -14.07
C GLY A 235 -20.74 28.40 -14.86
N TYR A 236 -19.56 28.20 -14.21
CA TYR A 236 -18.26 28.20 -14.88
C TYR A 236 -17.90 26.83 -15.39
N PHE A 237 -17.82 26.70 -16.70
CA PHE A 237 -17.39 25.48 -17.38
C PHE A 237 -16.41 25.83 -18.50
N PRO A 238 -15.13 25.53 -18.34
CA PRO A 238 -14.10 25.86 -19.30
C PRO A 238 -14.11 24.90 -20.48
N ARG A 239 -14.95 25.13 -21.46
CA ARG A 239 -15.04 24.31 -22.67
C ARG A 239 -13.75 24.35 -23.47
N SER A 240 -13.28 23.21 -23.96
CA SER A 240 -12.05 23.10 -24.76
C SER A 240 -12.10 23.90 -26.05
N GLU A 241 -13.26 24.03 -26.65
CA GLU A 241 -13.51 24.74 -27.93
C GLU A 241 -13.36 26.25 -27.82
N ALA A 242 -13.55 26.81 -26.63
CA ALA A 242 -13.46 28.26 -26.40
C ALA A 242 -12.03 28.78 -26.22
N ARG A 243 -11.02 27.89 -26.28
CA ARG A 243 -9.60 28.23 -25.98
C ARG A 243 -8.85 28.55 -27.26
N GLY A 244 -8.39 29.80 -27.36
CA GLY A 244 -7.37 30.17 -28.33
C GLY A 244 -5.99 29.55 -27.96
N PRO A 245 -5.00 29.64 -28.87
CA PRO A 245 -3.65 29.17 -28.57
C PRO A 245 -3.08 29.90 -27.34
N SER A 246 -2.34 29.14 -26.53
CA SER A 246 -1.63 29.66 -25.35
C SER A 246 -0.78 30.87 -25.75
N THR A 247 -1.05 32.03 -25.18
CA THR A 247 -0.33 33.29 -25.49
C THR A 247 0.89 33.53 -24.61
N GLY A 248 1.36 32.51 -23.86
CA GLY A 248 2.60 32.62 -23.09
C GLY A 248 2.42 33.30 -21.72
N ARG A 249 3.50 33.65 -21.09
CA ARG A 249 3.74 34.00 -19.68
C ARG A 249 2.63 34.74 -18.94
N PRO A 250 2.34 34.39 -17.68
CA PRO A 250 1.44 35.12 -16.79
C PRO A 250 1.91 36.60 -16.73
N SER A 251 1.05 37.52 -17.13
CA SER A 251 1.41 38.95 -17.20
C SER A 251 1.31 39.67 -15.86
N GLY A 252 0.89 38.96 -14.78
CA GLY A 252 0.57 39.59 -13.49
C GLY A 252 -0.61 40.57 -13.54
N LYS A 253 -1.26 40.73 -14.69
CA LYS A 253 -2.47 41.51 -14.89
C LYS A 253 -3.67 40.58 -14.80
N ARG A 254 -4.69 41.06 -14.11
CA ARG A 254 -5.98 40.37 -14.01
C ARG A 254 -6.55 40.15 -15.40
N SER A 255 -6.56 38.90 -15.85
CA SER A 255 -7.21 38.52 -17.11
C SER A 255 -8.68 38.24 -16.80
N ALA A 256 -9.59 39.05 -17.36
CA ALA A 256 -11.00 38.69 -17.27
C ALA A 256 -11.23 37.39 -18.05
N LEU A 257 -11.97 36.45 -17.46
CA LEU A 257 -12.42 35.29 -18.21
C LEU A 257 -13.21 35.70 -19.42
N PRO A 258 -12.94 35.14 -20.60
CA PRO A 258 -13.76 35.40 -21.76
C PRO A 258 -15.24 35.05 -21.45
N PRO A 259 -16.21 35.92 -21.81
CA PRO A 259 -17.62 35.68 -21.54
C PRO A 259 -18.11 34.32 -22.07
N GLU A 260 -17.50 33.80 -23.13
CA GLU A 260 -17.80 32.54 -23.78
C GLU A 260 -17.45 31.29 -22.88
N LEU A 261 -16.60 31.48 -21.87
CA LEU A 261 -16.28 30.43 -20.90
C LEU A 261 -17.30 30.37 -19.74
N LEU A 262 -18.22 31.32 -19.66
CA LEU A 262 -19.25 31.35 -18.64
C LEU A 262 -20.56 30.77 -19.21
N ASP A 263 -20.92 29.57 -18.82
CA ASP A 263 -22.25 29.00 -19.05
C ASP A 263 -23.11 29.25 -17.82
N ARG A 264 -23.84 30.38 -17.82
CA ARG A 264 -24.65 30.83 -16.67
C ARG A 264 -25.88 29.96 -16.45
N ASP A 265 -26.30 29.22 -17.46
CA ASP A 265 -27.46 28.32 -17.37
C ASP A 265 -27.04 26.87 -16.99
N PHE A 266 -25.77 26.65 -16.74
CA PHE A 266 -25.27 25.35 -16.37
C PHE A 266 -25.79 24.94 -14.99
N ASP A 267 -26.41 23.73 -14.92
CA ASP A 267 -26.88 23.11 -13.68
C ASP A 267 -26.04 21.87 -13.37
N PRO A 268 -25.26 21.88 -12.26
CA PRO A 268 -24.45 20.74 -11.85
C PRO A 268 -25.26 19.47 -11.57
N PHE A 269 -26.52 19.60 -11.14
CA PHE A 269 -27.38 18.44 -10.89
C PHE A 269 -27.91 17.83 -12.19
N ALA A 270 -28.23 18.63 -13.19
CA ALA A 270 -28.59 18.14 -14.53
C ALA A 270 -27.41 17.40 -15.16
N GLU A 271 -26.20 17.94 -15.04
CA GLU A 271 -24.97 17.28 -15.51
C GLU A 271 -24.71 15.95 -14.80
N ILE A 272 -24.87 15.89 -13.48
CA ILE A 272 -24.75 14.63 -12.71
C ILE A 272 -25.79 13.61 -13.16
N ALA A 273 -27.03 14.05 -13.44
CA ALA A 273 -28.09 13.17 -13.94
C ALA A 273 -27.77 12.60 -15.32
N ASP A 274 -27.17 13.41 -16.22
CA ASP A 274 -26.72 12.94 -17.53
C ASP A 274 -25.56 11.94 -17.41
N CYS A 275 -24.60 12.21 -16.56
CA CYS A 275 -23.53 11.24 -16.23
C CYS A 275 -24.13 9.93 -15.69
N GLN A 276 -25.16 10.00 -14.85
CA GLN A 276 -25.81 8.79 -14.31
C GLN A 276 -26.46 7.97 -15.42
N LYS A 277 -27.13 8.61 -16.40
CA LYS A 277 -27.67 7.90 -17.58
C LYS A 277 -26.56 7.18 -18.35
N MET A 278 -25.40 7.81 -18.55
CA MET A 278 -24.26 7.17 -19.22
C MET A 278 -23.75 5.95 -18.45
N ILE A 279 -23.69 6.03 -17.12
CA ILE A 279 -23.30 4.92 -16.24
C ILE A 279 -24.31 3.76 -16.38
N ASP A 280 -25.61 4.05 -16.35
CA ASP A 280 -26.66 3.04 -16.47
C ASP A 280 -26.65 2.35 -17.84
N GLN A 281 -26.43 3.11 -18.91
CA GLN A 281 -26.23 2.55 -20.26
C GLN A 281 -24.99 1.63 -20.33
N ALA A 282 -23.89 1.97 -19.66
CA ALA A 282 -22.72 1.09 -19.58
C ALA A 282 -23.04 -0.21 -18.81
N ARG A 283 -23.83 -0.12 -17.73
CA ARG A 283 -24.31 -1.29 -16.98
C ARG A 283 -25.20 -2.20 -17.82
N GLU A 284 -26.13 -1.63 -18.60
CA GLU A 284 -26.97 -2.38 -19.52
C GLU A 284 -26.13 -3.11 -20.55
N ARG A 285 -25.21 -2.41 -21.22
CA ARG A 285 -24.30 -3.04 -22.20
C ARG A 285 -23.48 -4.17 -21.59
N SER A 286 -23.07 -4.09 -20.32
CA SER A 286 -22.33 -5.16 -19.64
C SER A 286 -23.17 -6.46 -19.45
N ASN A 287 -24.50 -6.40 -19.68
CA ASN A 287 -25.41 -7.54 -19.64
C ASN A 287 -25.77 -8.06 -21.04
N ASP A 288 -25.30 -7.46 -22.11
CA ASP A 288 -25.54 -7.91 -23.46
C ASP A 288 -24.93 -9.29 -23.70
N ARG A 289 -25.60 -10.12 -24.49
CA ARG A 289 -25.16 -11.49 -24.77
C ARG A 289 -23.74 -11.57 -25.30
N GLN A 290 -23.34 -10.61 -26.14
CA GLN A 290 -22.00 -10.53 -26.70
C GLN A 290 -20.95 -10.31 -25.59
N HIS A 291 -21.12 -9.32 -24.74
CA HIS A 291 -20.19 -9.02 -23.65
C HIS A 291 -20.12 -10.16 -22.63
N ILE A 292 -21.27 -10.80 -22.31
CA ILE A 292 -21.26 -11.96 -21.41
C ILE A 292 -20.44 -13.09 -22.01
N SER A 293 -20.53 -13.35 -23.33
CA SER A 293 -19.70 -14.36 -24.01
C SER A 293 -18.22 -14.01 -23.94
N GLU A 294 -17.86 -12.75 -24.23
CA GLU A 294 -16.49 -12.25 -24.14
C GLU A 294 -15.92 -12.39 -22.72
N PHE A 295 -16.71 -12.03 -21.69
CA PHE A 295 -16.29 -12.21 -20.30
C PHE A 295 -16.07 -13.67 -19.94
N ARG A 296 -16.91 -14.56 -20.45
CA ARG A 296 -16.76 -16.00 -20.21
C ARG A 296 -15.52 -16.58 -20.88
N GLU A 297 -15.21 -16.15 -22.09
CA GLU A 297 -13.97 -16.55 -22.80
C GLU A 297 -12.70 -16.05 -22.08
N ARG A 298 -12.67 -14.77 -21.68
CA ARG A 298 -11.56 -14.18 -20.92
C ARG A 298 -11.38 -14.85 -19.56
N ALA A 299 -12.49 -15.10 -18.86
CA ALA A 299 -12.51 -15.80 -17.59
C ALA A 299 -11.94 -17.22 -17.72
N ALA A 300 -12.38 -18.00 -18.73
CA ALA A 300 -11.86 -19.33 -18.99
C ALA A 300 -10.36 -19.30 -19.34
N ALA A 301 -9.91 -18.34 -20.16
CA ALA A 301 -8.50 -18.14 -20.48
C ALA A 301 -7.68 -17.80 -19.21
N SER A 302 -8.21 -16.92 -18.35
CA SER A 302 -7.58 -16.53 -17.08
C SER A 302 -7.44 -17.73 -16.12
N LEU A 303 -8.46 -18.56 -16.01
CA LEU A 303 -8.43 -19.78 -15.18
C LEU A 303 -7.41 -20.80 -15.72
N ARG A 304 -7.36 -21.02 -17.05
CA ARG A 304 -6.32 -21.85 -17.67
C ARG A 304 -4.91 -21.35 -17.39
N ALA A 305 -4.68 -20.06 -17.51
CA ALA A 305 -3.39 -19.43 -17.20
C ALA A 305 -3.00 -19.63 -15.73
N GLN A 306 -3.99 -19.67 -14.82
CA GLN A 306 -3.80 -19.96 -13.40
C GLN A 306 -3.77 -21.46 -13.10
N ARG A 307 -3.82 -22.33 -14.11
CA ARG A 307 -3.90 -23.80 -13.99
C ARG A 307 -5.10 -24.28 -13.16
N ARG A 308 -6.22 -23.55 -13.22
CA ARG A 308 -7.50 -23.91 -12.62
C ARG A 308 -8.41 -24.48 -13.71
N ASP A 309 -9.37 -25.31 -13.29
CA ASP A 309 -10.33 -25.91 -14.22
C ASP A 309 -11.31 -24.83 -14.73
N PRO A 310 -11.36 -24.56 -16.03
CA PRO A 310 -12.30 -23.58 -16.59
C PRO A 310 -13.75 -24.07 -16.62
N ASP A 311 -13.99 -25.37 -16.40
CA ASP A 311 -15.31 -25.99 -16.40
C ASP A 311 -15.91 -26.07 -14.98
N ASP A 312 -15.15 -25.71 -13.91
CA ASP A 312 -15.71 -25.53 -12.57
C ASP A 312 -16.65 -24.30 -12.59
N GLU A 313 -17.95 -24.55 -12.44
CA GLU A 313 -18.97 -23.49 -12.52
C GLU A 313 -18.80 -22.37 -11.49
N ASN A 314 -18.34 -22.68 -10.28
CA ASN A 314 -18.16 -21.66 -9.24
C ASN A 314 -16.95 -20.77 -9.54
N ASP A 315 -15.84 -21.38 -9.93
CA ASP A 315 -14.64 -20.67 -10.34
C ASP A 315 -14.92 -19.79 -11.57
N LEU A 316 -15.64 -20.31 -12.53
CA LEU A 316 -16.01 -19.59 -13.75
C LEU A 316 -16.94 -18.41 -13.43
N LYS A 317 -17.97 -18.59 -12.59
CA LYS A 317 -18.87 -17.48 -12.17
C LYS A 317 -18.10 -16.37 -11.51
N ILE A 318 -17.17 -16.69 -10.59
CA ILE A 318 -16.33 -15.69 -9.90
C ILE A 318 -15.41 -14.98 -10.91
N ALA A 319 -14.78 -15.72 -11.82
CA ALA A 319 -13.93 -15.15 -12.84
C ALA A 319 -14.69 -14.24 -13.81
N VAL A 320 -15.88 -14.65 -14.28
CA VAL A 320 -16.77 -13.81 -15.14
C VAL A 320 -17.16 -12.52 -14.43
N ALA A 321 -17.54 -12.58 -13.16
CA ALA A 321 -17.88 -11.40 -12.37
C ALA A 321 -16.68 -10.44 -12.25
N ARG A 322 -15.46 -11.00 -12.13
CA ARG A 322 -14.22 -10.24 -12.10
C ARG A 322 -13.93 -9.55 -13.44
N GLU A 323 -14.02 -10.28 -14.56
CA GLU A 323 -13.81 -9.72 -15.91
C GLU A 323 -14.83 -8.61 -16.21
N ARG A 324 -16.11 -8.82 -15.87
CA ARG A 324 -17.14 -7.78 -15.97
C ARG A 324 -16.78 -6.53 -15.14
N LYS A 325 -16.29 -6.71 -13.92
CA LYS A 325 -15.88 -5.59 -13.06
C LYS A 325 -14.70 -4.83 -13.66
N ILE A 326 -13.73 -5.52 -14.24
CA ILE A 326 -12.59 -4.91 -14.95
C ILE A 326 -13.09 -4.09 -16.12
N TRP A 327 -13.89 -4.68 -17.00
CA TRP A 327 -14.48 -4.01 -18.17
C TRP A 327 -15.31 -2.78 -17.77
N MET A 328 -16.17 -2.90 -16.77
CA MET A 328 -16.96 -1.77 -16.25
C MET A 328 -16.07 -0.64 -15.76
N ASN A 329 -15.01 -0.96 -15.03
CA ASN A 329 -14.07 0.07 -14.55
C ASN A 329 -13.35 0.76 -15.70
N GLU A 330 -12.92 0.03 -16.73
CA GLU A 330 -12.28 0.59 -17.93
C GLU A 330 -13.23 1.52 -18.70
N VAL A 331 -14.46 1.06 -18.97
CA VAL A 331 -15.48 1.85 -19.69
C VAL A 331 -15.83 3.11 -18.91
N LEU A 332 -16.10 3.00 -17.60
CA LEU A 332 -16.47 4.16 -16.78
C LEU A 332 -15.31 5.13 -16.56
N THR A 333 -14.07 4.65 -16.57
CA THR A 333 -12.88 5.51 -16.53
C THR A 333 -12.77 6.31 -17.83
N LYS A 334 -12.92 5.64 -18.97
CA LYS A 334 -12.90 6.28 -20.29
C LYS A 334 -14.01 7.31 -20.42
N LEU A 335 -15.25 6.97 -20.07
CA LEU A 335 -16.40 7.90 -20.09
C LEU A 335 -16.15 9.12 -19.21
N GLY A 336 -15.55 8.93 -18.03
CA GLY A 336 -15.22 10.04 -17.14
C GLY A 336 -14.18 11.00 -17.73
N MET A 337 -13.14 10.46 -18.39
CA MET A 337 -12.12 11.26 -19.06
C MET A 337 -12.70 12.02 -20.26
N GLU A 338 -13.50 11.34 -21.11
CA GLU A 338 -14.16 11.96 -22.25
C GLU A 338 -15.14 13.07 -21.84
N ARG A 339 -15.88 12.87 -20.74
CA ARG A 339 -16.80 13.89 -20.22
C ARG A 339 -16.06 15.09 -19.65
N ALA A 340 -14.98 14.87 -18.91
CA ALA A 340 -14.11 15.93 -18.44
C ALA A 340 -13.50 16.74 -19.58
N GLU A 341 -13.01 16.06 -20.63
CA GLU A 341 -12.46 16.69 -21.84
C GLU A 341 -13.50 17.54 -22.56
N HIS A 342 -14.71 17.01 -22.73
CA HIS A 342 -15.83 17.73 -23.38
C HIS A 342 -16.09 19.10 -22.73
N TRP A 343 -16.02 19.15 -21.39
CA TRP A 343 -16.24 20.37 -20.63
C TRP A 343 -14.98 21.22 -20.40
N GLY A 344 -13.79 20.76 -20.84
CA GLY A 344 -12.54 21.50 -20.73
C GLY A 344 -11.77 21.27 -19.43
N TRP A 345 -11.99 20.15 -18.74
CA TRP A 345 -11.12 19.68 -17.67
C TRP A 345 -10.12 18.65 -18.17
N THR A 346 -9.00 18.52 -17.47
CA THR A 346 -7.91 17.63 -17.84
C THR A 346 -8.17 16.16 -17.49
N ASN A 347 -9.05 15.91 -16.51
CA ASN A 347 -9.34 14.58 -16.02
C ASN A 347 -10.63 14.53 -15.18
N THR A 348 -11.10 13.31 -14.92
CA THR A 348 -12.32 13.03 -14.16
C THR A 348 -12.27 13.60 -12.73
N TYR A 349 -11.07 13.63 -12.09
CA TYR A 349 -10.91 14.15 -10.75
C TYR A 349 -11.24 15.65 -10.66
N THR A 350 -10.58 16.47 -11.47
CA THR A 350 -10.76 17.93 -11.45
C THR A 350 -12.17 18.33 -11.87
N TYR A 351 -12.73 17.62 -12.85
CA TYR A 351 -14.10 17.80 -13.29
C TYR A 351 -15.12 17.52 -12.17
N THR A 352 -15.02 16.38 -11.49
CA THR A 352 -15.98 16.02 -10.44
C THR A 352 -15.81 16.85 -9.15
N LYS A 353 -14.59 17.34 -8.88
CA LYS A 353 -14.34 18.32 -7.81
C LYS A 353 -15.00 19.66 -8.11
N SER A 354 -14.94 20.14 -9.36
CA SER A 354 -15.63 21.37 -9.77
C SER A 354 -17.14 21.28 -9.61
N LEU A 355 -17.75 20.15 -9.96
CA LEU A 355 -19.19 19.92 -9.70
C LEU A 355 -19.51 20.01 -8.20
N GLY A 356 -18.67 19.43 -7.35
CA GLY A 356 -18.82 19.52 -5.87
C GLY A 356 -18.74 20.95 -5.36
N GLU A 357 -17.82 21.78 -5.87
CA GLU A 357 -17.72 23.19 -5.51
C GLU A 357 -18.98 23.96 -5.91
N GLN A 358 -19.47 23.77 -7.12
CA GLN A 358 -20.66 24.45 -7.61
C GLN A 358 -21.90 24.10 -6.77
N ILE A 359 -22.04 22.85 -6.32
CA ILE A 359 -23.12 22.44 -5.41
C ILE A 359 -23.00 23.18 -4.08
N ILE A 360 -21.81 23.26 -3.48
CA ILE A 360 -21.62 23.92 -2.18
C ILE A 360 -21.88 25.42 -2.29
N LEU A 361 -21.30 26.10 -3.28
CA LEU A 361 -21.40 27.56 -3.42
C LEU A 361 -22.76 28.03 -3.92
N SER A 362 -23.56 27.17 -4.55
CA SER A 362 -24.96 27.48 -4.90
C SER A 362 -25.87 27.51 -3.68
N ASP A 363 -25.47 26.87 -2.58
CA ASP A 363 -26.25 26.83 -1.34
C ASP A 363 -25.86 28.00 -0.42
N ARG A 364 -26.78 28.90 -0.19
CA ARG A 364 -26.57 30.07 0.69
C ARG A 364 -27.05 29.86 2.13
N ALA A 365 -27.66 28.72 2.41
CA ALA A 365 -28.22 28.44 3.75
C ALA A 365 -27.14 27.98 4.73
N VAL A 366 -26.08 27.33 4.24
CA VAL A 366 -24.95 26.87 5.04
C VAL A 366 -23.76 27.80 4.80
N PRO A 367 -23.29 28.56 5.81
CA PRO A 367 -22.06 29.31 5.69
C PRO A 367 -20.90 28.40 5.33
N SER A 368 -20.28 28.61 4.18
CA SER A 368 -19.27 27.73 3.66
C SER A 368 -18.10 28.45 3.04
N THR A 369 -16.90 27.85 3.11
CA THR A 369 -15.71 28.29 2.42
C THR A 369 -15.01 27.10 1.75
N ILE A 370 -14.36 27.35 0.63
CA ILE A 370 -13.62 26.34 -0.13
C ILE A 370 -12.12 26.63 -0.06
N VAL A 371 -11.37 25.60 0.26
CA VAL A 371 -9.91 25.63 0.23
C VAL A 371 -9.43 24.85 -0.98
N ARG A 372 -8.62 25.45 -1.84
CA ARG A 372 -8.10 24.86 -3.07
C ARG A 372 -6.58 24.68 -2.96
N PRO A 373 -6.09 23.50 -2.57
CA PRO A 373 -4.67 23.18 -2.65
C PRO A 373 -4.19 23.04 -4.10
N ALA A 374 -2.95 23.49 -4.36
CA ALA A 374 -2.18 23.12 -5.54
C ALA A 374 -1.66 21.66 -5.38
N ILE A 375 -0.52 21.30 -5.97
CA ILE A 375 0.04 19.93 -5.85
C ILE A 375 0.71 19.78 -4.48
N VAL A 376 0.12 18.93 -3.64
CA VAL A 376 0.55 18.76 -2.25
C VAL A 376 1.73 17.80 -2.17
N GLU A 377 2.85 18.26 -1.60
CA GLU A 377 4.08 17.50 -1.47
C GLU A 377 4.49 17.29 0.00
N SER A 378 5.65 16.65 0.25
CA SER A 378 6.13 16.32 1.59
C SER A 378 6.17 17.54 2.52
N ALA A 379 6.00 17.31 3.80
CA ALA A 379 6.10 18.35 4.82
C ALA A 379 7.47 19.05 4.78
N ILE A 380 7.46 20.38 4.89
CA ILE A 380 8.70 21.15 5.00
C ILE A 380 9.16 21.26 6.45
N ARG A 381 8.23 21.28 7.41
CA ARG A 381 8.50 21.46 8.84
C ARG A 381 7.66 20.55 9.74
N TYR A 382 6.34 20.45 9.52
CA TYR A 382 5.40 19.75 10.40
C TYR A 382 4.74 18.55 9.71
N PRO A 383 4.67 17.36 10.34
CA PRO A 383 5.13 17.01 11.72
C PRO A 383 6.65 17.03 11.88
N PHE A 384 7.37 16.69 10.83
CA PHE A 384 8.83 16.80 10.68
C PHE A 384 9.18 16.86 9.19
N PRO A 385 10.37 17.40 8.83
CA PRO A 385 10.77 17.55 7.43
C PRO A 385 10.74 16.22 6.66
N GLY A 386 10.20 16.25 5.45
CA GLY A 386 10.16 15.12 4.53
C GLY A 386 9.02 14.12 4.79
N TRP A 387 8.19 14.30 5.82
CA TRP A 387 7.06 13.38 6.03
C TRP A 387 6.10 13.39 4.84
N ASN A 388 5.76 12.19 4.37
CA ASN A 388 4.86 11.96 3.24
C ASN A 388 4.05 10.69 3.43
N GLU A 389 2.89 10.61 2.79
CA GLU A 389 2.08 9.39 2.79
C GLU A 389 1.36 9.22 1.45
N GLY A 390 1.61 8.08 0.82
CA GLY A 390 0.97 7.70 -0.44
C GLY A 390 1.84 7.95 -1.68
N PHE A 391 1.47 7.27 -2.74
CA PHE A 391 2.14 7.32 -4.04
C PHE A 391 1.34 8.23 -4.99
N ASN A 392 1.34 9.52 -4.68
CA ASN A 392 0.52 10.53 -5.34
C ASN A 392 1.39 11.66 -5.90
N THR A 393 0.78 12.59 -6.59
CA THR A 393 1.38 13.85 -7.05
C THR A 393 2.64 13.64 -7.90
N THR A 394 3.80 14.15 -7.55
CA THR A 394 5.05 13.98 -8.32
C THR A 394 5.75 12.64 -8.07
N ALA A 395 5.41 11.95 -6.97
CA ALA A 395 6.08 10.70 -6.58
C ALA A 395 6.14 9.63 -7.69
N PRO A 396 5.08 9.39 -8.50
CA PRO A 396 5.14 8.43 -9.60
C PRO A 396 6.21 8.76 -10.67
N LEU A 397 6.33 10.03 -11.08
CA LEU A 397 7.34 10.45 -12.04
C LEU A 397 8.74 10.34 -11.47
N MET A 398 8.93 10.75 -10.21
CA MET A 398 10.21 10.64 -9.50
C MET A 398 10.65 9.19 -9.32
N TYR A 399 9.71 8.30 -9.02
CA TYR A 399 9.97 6.86 -8.92
C TYR A 399 10.37 6.25 -10.26
N LEU A 400 9.73 6.63 -11.37
CA LEU A 400 10.14 6.21 -12.70
C LEU A 400 11.59 6.64 -13.01
N MET A 401 11.96 7.87 -12.66
CA MET A 401 13.33 8.36 -12.84
C MET A 401 14.30 7.56 -11.96
N LEU A 402 13.95 7.25 -10.72
CA LEU A 402 14.74 6.40 -9.82
C LEU A 402 14.92 4.98 -10.38
N LYS A 403 13.90 4.43 -11.05
CA LYS A 403 13.98 3.11 -11.72
C LYS A 403 14.74 3.14 -13.05
N GLY A 404 15.19 4.32 -13.51
CA GLY A 404 16.07 4.49 -14.66
C GLY A 404 15.39 5.01 -15.92
N HIS A 405 14.15 5.49 -15.83
CA HIS A 405 13.51 6.23 -16.91
C HIS A 405 14.17 7.60 -17.04
N ARG A 406 14.57 8.01 -18.26
CA ARG A 406 15.42 9.19 -18.46
C ARG A 406 14.75 10.33 -19.21
N ALA A 407 13.82 10.03 -20.07
CA ALA A 407 13.18 10.99 -20.94
C ALA A 407 11.83 11.41 -20.36
N VAL A 408 11.78 12.52 -19.65
CA VAL A 408 10.52 13.08 -19.10
C VAL A 408 10.10 14.24 -20.02
N PRO A 409 8.96 14.13 -20.72
CA PRO A 409 8.48 15.21 -21.57
C PRO A 409 7.96 16.36 -20.71
N ILE A 410 8.54 17.55 -20.94
CA ILE A 410 8.29 18.76 -20.16
C ILE A 410 8.22 19.96 -21.11
N GLY A 411 7.27 20.86 -20.88
CA GLY A 411 7.20 22.15 -21.55
C GLY A 411 8.40 23.05 -21.19
N GLU A 412 8.73 23.99 -22.05
CA GLU A 412 9.96 24.79 -21.90
C GLU A 412 9.96 25.61 -20.60
N ASP A 413 8.83 26.21 -20.21
CA ASP A 413 8.74 27.10 -19.03
C ASP A 413 7.41 26.92 -18.28
N THR A 414 6.86 25.72 -18.29
CA THR A 414 5.60 25.41 -17.61
C THR A 414 5.79 25.41 -16.10
N ALA A 415 5.03 26.21 -15.37
CA ALA A 415 5.01 26.16 -13.91
C ALA A 415 4.40 24.84 -13.42
N LEU A 416 4.99 24.26 -12.40
CA LEU A 416 4.35 23.22 -11.61
C LEU A 416 4.12 23.76 -10.19
N ASP A 417 2.87 24.11 -9.89
CA ASP A 417 2.55 24.66 -8.58
C ASP A 417 2.53 23.56 -7.53
N VAL A 418 3.61 23.45 -6.80
CA VAL A 418 3.81 22.49 -5.71
C VAL A 418 3.86 23.20 -4.36
N ILE A 419 3.31 22.59 -3.32
CA ILE A 419 3.27 23.18 -1.99
C ILE A 419 3.40 22.11 -0.90
N PRO A 420 4.15 22.37 0.20
CA PRO A 420 4.27 21.46 1.32
C PRO A 420 2.93 21.23 2.05
N VAL A 421 2.69 19.99 2.49
CA VAL A 421 1.43 19.57 3.14
C VAL A 421 1.12 20.34 4.43
N ASP A 422 2.12 20.76 5.17
CA ASP A 422 1.95 21.54 6.39
C ASP A 422 1.48 22.99 6.13
N PHE A 423 1.83 23.56 4.98
CA PHE A 423 1.21 24.82 4.54
C PHE A 423 -0.27 24.63 4.22
N ILE A 424 -0.62 23.51 3.58
CA ILE A 424 -2.02 23.17 3.31
C ILE A 424 -2.80 22.99 4.61
N ALA A 425 -2.26 22.25 5.57
CA ALA A 425 -2.88 22.07 6.88
C ALA A 425 -3.08 23.41 7.60
N SER A 426 -2.08 24.28 7.57
CA SER A 426 -2.16 25.64 8.13
C SER A 426 -3.27 26.46 7.45
N GLY A 427 -3.32 26.47 6.11
CA GLY A 427 -4.35 27.18 5.35
C GLY A 427 -5.77 26.67 5.64
N MET A 428 -5.92 25.34 5.78
CA MET A 428 -7.21 24.71 6.15
C MET A 428 -7.69 25.15 7.55
N LEU A 429 -6.80 25.14 8.55
CA LEU A 429 -7.13 25.59 9.90
C LEU A 429 -7.43 27.08 9.94
N LEU A 430 -6.67 27.88 9.21
CA LEU A 430 -6.87 29.32 9.10
C LEU A 430 -8.21 29.67 8.44
N ALA A 431 -8.54 29.05 7.31
CA ALA A 431 -9.83 29.22 6.64
C ALA A 431 -11.00 28.77 7.53
N THR A 432 -10.81 27.68 8.31
CA THR A 432 -11.82 27.22 9.28
C THR A 432 -12.02 28.24 10.41
N ALA A 433 -10.94 28.84 10.91
CA ALA A 433 -11.05 29.90 11.92
C ALA A 433 -11.74 31.16 11.39
N ALA A 434 -11.41 31.59 10.17
CA ALA A 434 -12.08 32.71 9.52
C ALA A 434 -13.58 32.43 9.30
N LEU A 435 -13.92 31.21 8.89
CA LEU A 435 -15.29 30.76 8.75
C LEU A 435 -16.05 30.81 10.09
N LEU A 436 -15.43 30.32 11.17
CA LEU A 436 -16.00 30.37 12.53
C LEU A 436 -16.18 31.80 13.04
N ALA A 437 -15.28 32.71 12.72
CA ALA A 437 -15.41 34.14 13.02
C ALA A 437 -16.49 34.84 12.18
N GLY A 438 -16.91 34.26 11.07
CA GLY A 438 -17.83 34.89 10.11
C GLY A 438 -17.16 35.93 9.21
N GLU A 439 -15.85 35.86 9.06
CA GLU A 439 -14.99 36.80 8.35
C GLU A 439 -14.22 36.12 7.20
N HIS A 440 -14.84 35.13 6.55
CA HIS A 440 -14.24 34.31 5.53
C HIS A 440 -14.58 34.78 4.12
N GLU A 441 -13.63 34.55 3.21
CA GLU A 441 -13.89 34.61 1.78
C GLU A 441 -14.50 33.28 1.29
N PRO A 442 -15.23 33.27 0.18
CA PRO A 442 -15.79 32.04 -0.40
C PRO A 442 -14.72 31.02 -0.78
N ILE A 443 -13.54 31.48 -1.24
CA ILE A 443 -12.46 30.64 -1.77
C ILE A 443 -11.11 31.12 -1.25
N TYR A 444 -10.28 30.15 -0.85
CA TYR A 444 -8.86 30.33 -0.55
C TYR A 444 -8.04 29.39 -1.39
N GLN A 445 -7.17 29.90 -2.26
CA GLN A 445 -6.18 29.09 -2.99
C GLN A 445 -4.91 28.94 -2.17
N LEU A 446 -4.36 27.71 -2.15
CA LEU A 446 -3.14 27.37 -1.41
C LEU A 446 -2.10 26.86 -2.41
N GLY A 447 -1.36 27.79 -2.99
CA GLY A 447 -0.31 27.57 -3.99
C GLY A 447 0.95 28.36 -3.69
N SER A 448 1.92 28.25 -4.56
CA SER A 448 3.21 28.92 -4.45
C SER A 448 3.61 29.68 -5.71
N SER A 449 2.99 29.39 -6.84
CA SER A 449 3.43 29.84 -8.16
C SER A 449 3.30 31.35 -8.37
N ASP A 450 2.43 32.02 -7.64
CA ASP A 450 2.21 33.48 -7.73
C ASP A 450 3.30 34.30 -7.02
N VAL A 451 4.01 33.70 -6.04
CA VAL A 451 5.05 34.37 -5.24
C VAL A 451 6.43 33.75 -5.32
N ASN A 452 6.50 32.45 -5.65
CA ASN A 452 7.74 31.68 -5.71
C ASN A 452 7.63 30.57 -6.76
N ARG A 453 7.56 31.01 -8.03
CA ARG A 453 7.37 30.13 -9.18
C ARG A 453 8.54 29.18 -9.37
N ILE A 454 8.25 27.89 -9.60
CA ILE A 454 9.22 26.91 -10.08
C ILE A 454 8.70 26.23 -11.34
N SER A 455 9.60 26.01 -12.32
CA SER A 455 9.21 25.31 -13.55
C SER A 455 9.30 23.80 -13.41
N SER A 456 8.45 23.10 -14.16
CA SER A 456 8.47 21.64 -14.30
C SER A 456 9.85 21.13 -14.74
N ARG A 457 10.52 21.90 -15.62
CA ARG A 457 11.88 21.63 -16.06
C ARG A 457 12.85 21.63 -14.87
N ARG A 458 12.80 22.68 -14.03
CA ARG A 458 13.69 22.80 -12.87
C ARG A 458 13.48 21.67 -11.87
N LEU A 459 12.24 21.31 -11.59
CA LEU A 459 11.92 20.19 -10.70
C LEU A 459 12.44 18.85 -11.26
N THR A 460 12.35 18.65 -12.57
CA THR A 460 12.88 17.44 -13.24
C THR A 460 14.40 17.38 -13.14
N GLU A 461 15.10 18.51 -13.34
CA GLU A 461 16.55 18.61 -13.17
C GLU A 461 16.98 18.28 -11.73
N LEU A 462 16.30 18.86 -10.74
CA LEU A 462 16.56 18.59 -9.32
C LEU A 462 16.30 17.12 -8.99
N THR A 463 15.24 16.52 -9.52
CA THR A 463 14.97 15.09 -9.37
C THR A 463 16.08 14.23 -9.97
N GLY A 464 16.57 14.59 -11.16
CA GLY A 464 17.71 13.93 -11.79
C GLY A 464 19.00 13.99 -10.93
N LEU A 465 19.23 15.13 -10.27
CA LEU A 465 20.33 15.29 -9.32
C LEU A 465 20.16 14.38 -8.11
N ALA A 466 18.96 14.36 -7.48
CA ALA A 466 18.66 13.49 -6.35
C ALA A 466 18.84 12.01 -6.68
N VAL A 467 18.31 11.57 -7.82
CA VAL A 467 18.46 10.18 -8.30
C VAL A 467 19.92 9.80 -8.49
N ARG A 468 20.74 10.69 -9.07
CA ARG A 468 22.20 10.46 -9.21
C ARG A 468 22.89 10.31 -7.87
N GLN A 469 22.53 11.15 -6.89
CA GLN A 469 23.07 11.07 -5.54
C GLN A 469 22.78 9.72 -4.90
N VAL A 470 21.54 9.26 -4.95
CA VAL A 470 21.14 7.94 -4.42
C VAL A 470 21.94 6.78 -5.04
N HIS A 471 22.13 6.82 -6.36
CA HIS A 471 22.91 5.77 -7.02
C HIS A 471 24.41 5.86 -6.72
N ARG A 472 24.93 7.05 -6.49
CA ARG A 472 26.31 7.26 -6.03
C ARG A 472 26.50 6.70 -4.63
N ASP A 473 25.62 7.05 -3.69
CA ASP A 473 25.65 6.56 -2.31
C ASP A 473 25.52 5.03 -2.23
N LYS A 474 24.69 4.41 -3.07
CA LYS A 474 24.61 2.95 -3.20
C LYS A 474 25.91 2.33 -3.73
N ALA A 475 26.51 2.95 -4.73
CA ALA A 475 27.78 2.48 -5.29
C ALA A 475 28.93 2.59 -4.28
N ASP A 476 28.97 3.66 -3.48
CA ASP A 476 30.00 3.91 -2.46
C ASP A 476 29.85 2.93 -1.28
N ARG A 477 28.61 2.51 -0.97
CA ARG A 477 28.34 1.46 0.03
C ARG A 477 28.55 0.03 -0.48
N GLY A 478 28.97 -0.15 -1.74
CA GLY A 478 29.14 -1.46 -2.35
C GLY A 478 27.86 -2.22 -2.68
N GLU A 479 26.73 -1.56 -2.59
CA GLU A 479 25.41 -2.13 -2.90
C GLU A 479 25.17 -2.06 -4.43
N ASP A 480 25.24 -3.15 -5.19
CA ASP A 480 24.95 -3.21 -6.63
C ASP A 480 25.89 -2.38 -7.53
N THR A 481 27.04 -2.94 -7.81
CA THR A 481 28.21 -2.22 -8.30
C THR A 481 28.15 -1.68 -9.73
N LEU A 482 27.69 -2.45 -10.73
CA LEU A 482 27.80 -2.02 -12.14
C LEU A 482 26.61 -1.17 -12.59
N ARG A 483 25.40 -1.58 -12.23
CA ARG A 483 24.16 -0.85 -12.58
C ARG A 483 24.07 0.51 -11.89
N SER A 484 24.41 0.58 -10.60
CA SER A 484 24.41 1.83 -9.85
C SER A 484 25.45 2.81 -10.37
N ARG A 485 26.68 2.35 -10.70
CA ARG A 485 27.71 3.18 -11.34
C ARG A 485 27.31 3.71 -12.70
N LEU A 486 26.64 2.89 -13.53
CA LEU A 486 26.12 3.33 -14.83
C LEU A 486 24.98 4.34 -14.64
N ARG A 487 24.05 4.10 -13.74
CA ARG A 487 22.93 5.00 -13.45
C ARG A 487 23.40 6.33 -12.85
N ALA A 488 24.43 6.32 -12.00
CA ALA A 488 25.02 7.53 -11.44
C ALA A 488 25.66 8.44 -12.52
N ARG A 489 26.09 7.87 -13.66
CA ARG A 489 26.69 8.63 -14.79
C ARG A 489 25.68 9.10 -15.83
N LEU A 490 24.47 8.58 -15.80
CA LEU A 490 23.49 8.80 -16.86
C LEU A 490 22.44 9.80 -16.38
N GLU A 491 22.31 10.91 -17.08
CA GLU A 491 21.34 11.95 -16.79
C GLU A 491 19.91 11.55 -17.15
N SER A 492 18.99 11.76 -16.20
CA SER A 492 17.57 11.87 -16.49
C SER A 492 17.26 13.36 -16.62
N GLY A 493 16.58 13.75 -17.68
CA GLY A 493 16.35 15.15 -17.93
C GLY A 493 15.07 15.43 -18.72
N PRO A 494 14.69 16.70 -18.78
CA PRO A 494 13.55 17.14 -19.57
C PRO A 494 13.82 16.96 -21.07
N VAL A 495 12.84 16.47 -21.80
CA VAL A 495 12.84 16.33 -23.25
C VAL A 495 11.57 16.90 -23.85
N SER A 496 11.54 17.18 -25.16
CA SER A 496 10.28 17.53 -25.83
C SER A 496 9.37 16.30 -25.92
N TYR A 497 8.05 16.54 -26.00
CA TYR A 497 7.09 15.46 -26.14
C TYR A 497 7.31 14.65 -27.44
N GLU A 498 7.69 15.32 -28.54
CA GLU A 498 8.04 14.67 -29.80
C GLU A 498 9.25 13.73 -29.66
N TYR A 499 10.29 14.16 -28.93
CA TYR A 499 11.43 13.30 -28.64
C TYR A 499 11.02 12.06 -27.84
N PHE A 500 10.17 12.24 -26.83
CA PHE A 500 9.65 11.14 -26.02
C PHE A 500 8.88 10.12 -26.87
N GLU A 501 7.95 10.56 -27.72
CA GLU A 501 7.19 9.67 -28.58
C GLU A 501 8.07 8.91 -29.57
N ARG A 502 9.08 9.59 -30.11
CA ARG A 502 9.93 9.04 -31.19
C ARG A 502 11.04 8.13 -30.65
N TRP A 503 11.57 8.39 -29.45
CA TRP A 503 12.80 7.78 -28.97
C TRP A 503 12.73 7.14 -27.58
N SER A 504 11.58 7.13 -26.94
CA SER A 504 11.42 6.63 -25.57
C SER A 504 10.38 5.50 -25.46
N ALA A 505 9.70 5.39 -24.33
CA ALA A 505 8.78 4.30 -23.99
C ALA A 505 7.80 3.91 -25.11
N PRO A 506 7.13 4.82 -25.82
CA PRO A 506 6.19 4.44 -26.88
C PRO A 506 6.85 3.67 -28.03
N ARG A 507 8.11 4.01 -28.37
CA ARG A 507 8.86 3.30 -29.40
C ARG A 507 9.23 1.89 -28.94
N PHE A 508 9.73 1.76 -27.73
CA PHE A 508 10.10 0.45 -27.18
C PHE A 508 8.89 -0.47 -27.04
N LYS A 509 7.74 0.10 -26.63
CA LYS A 509 6.49 -0.64 -26.62
C LYS A 509 6.14 -1.18 -28.01
N ARG A 510 6.10 -0.34 -29.03
CA ARG A 510 5.81 -0.76 -30.43
C ARG A 510 6.76 -1.83 -30.95
N ILE A 511 8.05 -1.74 -30.60
CA ILE A 511 9.04 -2.77 -30.98
C ILE A 511 8.75 -4.09 -30.26
N ALA A 512 8.51 -4.03 -28.95
CA ALA A 512 8.19 -5.21 -28.14
C ALA A 512 6.91 -5.90 -28.64
N ASP A 513 5.84 -5.13 -28.88
CA ASP A 513 4.57 -5.66 -29.39
C ASP A 513 4.74 -6.35 -30.75
N ARG A 514 5.48 -5.74 -31.69
CA ARG A 514 5.77 -6.37 -33.00
C ARG A 514 6.61 -7.65 -32.88
N LEU A 515 7.54 -7.69 -31.94
CA LEU A 515 8.33 -8.89 -31.70
C LEU A 515 7.47 -9.99 -31.07
N ILE A 516 6.57 -9.64 -30.15
CA ILE A 516 5.60 -10.59 -29.59
C ILE A 516 4.71 -11.16 -30.69
N GLU A 517 4.11 -10.32 -31.54
CA GLU A 517 3.30 -10.76 -32.70
C GLU A 517 4.12 -11.67 -33.61
N THR A 518 5.38 -11.32 -33.89
CA THR A 518 6.25 -12.15 -34.75
C THR A 518 6.54 -13.50 -34.10
N ILE A 519 6.69 -13.56 -32.79
CA ILE A 519 6.89 -14.81 -32.05
C ILE A 519 5.59 -15.61 -32.08
N ASP A 520 4.44 -15.02 -31.85
CA ASP A 520 3.16 -15.69 -31.82
C ASP A 520 2.72 -16.22 -33.21
N ASP A 521 3.03 -15.47 -34.30
CA ASP A 521 2.63 -15.83 -35.67
C ASP A 521 3.62 -16.78 -36.38
N LYS A 522 4.95 -16.59 -36.17
CA LYS A 522 5.99 -17.25 -36.93
C LYS A 522 6.74 -18.35 -36.20
N LEU A 523 6.42 -18.58 -34.91
CA LEU A 523 6.94 -19.76 -34.23
C LEU A 523 6.24 -20.98 -34.83
N PRO A 524 6.92 -21.71 -35.71
CA PRO A 524 6.37 -22.96 -36.20
C PRO A 524 6.27 -23.87 -34.99
N ARG A 525 5.24 -24.67 -34.95
CA ARG A 525 5.11 -25.85 -34.09
C ARG A 525 6.20 -26.88 -34.48
N TRP A 526 7.45 -26.46 -34.36
CA TRP A 526 8.60 -27.27 -34.65
C TRP A 526 8.89 -28.10 -33.42
N GLY A 527 8.62 -29.32 -33.40
CA GLY A 527 8.90 -30.31 -32.36
C GLY A 527 10.33 -30.31 -31.75
N ALA A 528 10.85 -29.13 -31.43
CA ALA A 528 12.11 -28.89 -30.74
C ALA A 528 11.84 -28.19 -29.36
N PRO A 529 11.58 -28.96 -28.29
CA PRO A 529 11.15 -28.40 -26.98
C PRO A 529 12.10 -27.36 -26.38
N ARG A 530 13.38 -27.38 -26.72
CA ARG A 530 14.35 -26.39 -26.24
C ARG A 530 14.19 -25.02 -26.91
N LEU A 531 13.86 -24.99 -28.20
CA LEU A 531 13.62 -23.73 -28.94
C LEU A 531 12.28 -23.11 -28.54
N GLU A 532 11.25 -23.91 -28.32
CA GLU A 532 9.96 -23.46 -27.80
C GLU A 532 10.13 -22.82 -26.40
N ALA A 533 10.87 -23.47 -25.50
CA ALA A 533 11.13 -22.92 -24.17
C ALA A 533 11.98 -21.62 -24.18
N MET A 534 12.89 -21.48 -25.15
CA MET A 534 13.64 -20.22 -25.33
C MET A 534 12.76 -19.11 -25.89
N ALA A 535 11.88 -19.41 -26.81
CA ALA A 535 10.98 -18.47 -27.43
C ALA A 535 9.88 -18.02 -26.43
N GLU A 536 9.33 -18.93 -25.63
CA GLU A 536 8.43 -18.58 -24.53
C GLU A 536 9.10 -17.63 -23.52
N ARG A 537 10.35 -17.90 -23.12
CA ARG A 537 11.10 -17.01 -22.24
C ARG A 537 11.34 -15.63 -22.86
N ALA A 538 11.70 -15.59 -24.14
CA ALA A 538 11.90 -14.33 -24.87
C ALA A 538 10.57 -13.56 -24.95
N ARG A 539 9.47 -14.23 -25.25
CA ARG A 539 8.12 -13.67 -25.28
C ARG A 539 7.74 -13.09 -23.91
N ASP A 540 7.93 -13.84 -22.85
CA ASP A 540 7.62 -13.39 -21.48
C ASP A 540 8.42 -12.13 -21.09
N GLU A 541 9.70 -12.05 -21.45
CA GLU A 541 10.51 -10.85 -21.22
C GLU A 541 10.04 -9.66 -22.08
N LEU A 542 9.65 -9.88 -23.33
CA LEU A 542 9.08 -8.85 -24.19
C LEU A 542 7.72 -8.36 -23.68
N VAL A 543 6.85 -9.25 -23.18
CA VAL A 543 5.58 -8.89 -22.55
C VAL A 543 5.83 -8.00 -21.32
N LYS A 544 6.83 -8.31 -20.50
CA LYS A 544 7.20 -7.46 -19.34
C LYS A 544 7.66 -6.08 -19.80
N VAL A 545 8.49 -6.02 -20.85
CA VAL A 545 8.96 -4.73 -21.43
C VAL A 545 7.79 -3.94 -22.01
N SER A 546 6.90 -4.55 -22.77
CA SER A 546 5.73 -3.90 -23.34
C SER A 546 4.79 -3.37 -22.23
N THR A 547 4.51 -4.19 -21.21
CA THR A 547 3.67 -3.79 -20.08
C THR A 547 4.29 -2.62 -19.32
N PHE A 548 5.58 -2.69 -18.97
CA PHE A 548 6.27 -1.61 -18.27
C PHE A 548 6.29 -0.31 -19.07
N THR A 549 6.64 -0.39 -20.36
CA THR A 549 6.67 0.81 -21.22
C THR A 549 5.29 1.40 -21.47
N GLY A 550 4.24 0.55 -21.53
CA GLY A 550 2.86 0.99 -21.58
C GLY A 550 2.43 1.73 -20.29
N GLN A 551 2.80 1.22 -19.13
CA GLN A 551 2.54 1.90 -17.85
C GLN A 551 3.26 3.25 -17.76
N VAL A 552 4.53 3.32 -18.20
CA VAL A 552 5.28 4.58 -18.28
C VAL A 552 4.58 5.58 -19.19
N GLN A 553 4.16 5.15 -20.38
CA GLN A 553 3.45 6.00 -21.34
C GLN A 553 2.15 6.53 -20.74
N SER A 554 1.29 5.66 -20.20
CA SER A 554 0.01 6.05 -19.59
C SER A 554 0.19 7.03 -18.43
N LEU A 555 1.23 6.82 -17.62
CA LEU A 555 1.54 7.76 -16.53
C LEU A 555 1.97 9.12 -17.07
N ILE A 556 2.85 9.18 -18.05
CA ILE A 556 3.30 10.43 -18.65
C ILE A 556 2.15 11.17 -19.32
N GLU A 557 1.28 10.47 -20.06
CA GLU A 557 0.07 11.05 -20.66
C GLU A 557 -0.86 11.66 -19.61
N LEU A 558 -0.99 11.02 -18.45
CA LEU A 558 -1.80 11.52 -17.33
C LEU A 558 -1.24 12.82 -16.73
N PHE A 559 0.09 12.99 -16.71
CA PHE A 559 0.74 14.19 -16.19
C PHE A 559 0.96 15.29 -17.24
N LYS A 560 0.87 14.97 -18.51
CA LYS A 560 1.11 15.88 -19.65
C LYS A 560 0.37 17.23 -19.52
N PRO A 561 -0.92 17.29 -19.13
CA PRO A 561 -1.63 18.57 -18.97
C PRO A 561 -0.99 19.52 -17.96
N PHE A 562 -0.32 18.98 -16.93
CA PHE A 562 0.29 19.74 -15.85
C PHE A 562 1.74 20.10 -16.12
N THR A 563 2.44 19.30 -16.91
CA THR A 563 3.90 19.46 -17.13
C THR A 563 4.25 20.04 -18.50
N THR A 564 3.31 19.99 -19.46
CA THR A 564 3.59 20.33 -20.86
C THR A 564 2.57 21.26 -21.48
N ASP A 565 1.25 20.99 -21.29
CA ASP A 565 0.22 21.59 -22.14
C ASP A 565 -0.25 22.96 -21.64
N HIS A 566 -0.20 23.24 -20.32
CA HIS A 566 -0.73 24.45 -19.72
C HIS A 566 0.25 25.08 -18.74
N ASP A 567 0.36 26.40 -18.81
CA ASP A 567 1.15 27.20 -17.88
C ASP A 567 0.20 28.02 -16.99
N ILE A 568 -0.10 27.51 -15.80
CA ILE A 568 -1.07 28.06 -14.86
C ILE A 568 -0.36 28.61 -13.62
N SER A 569 -0.80 29.80 -13.15
CA SER A 569 -0.39 30.38 -11.88
C SER A 569 -1.63 30.60 -11.00
N PHE A 570 -1.61 30.06 -9.79
CA PHE A 570 -2.74 30.21 -8.85
C PHE A 570 -2.49 31.37 -7.90
N ARG A 571 -3.34 32.39 -7.99
CA ARG A 571 -3.28 33.62 -7.14
C ARG A 571 -3.82 33.29 -5.74
N CYS A 572 -3.03 33.55 -4.71
CA CYS A 572 -3.39 33.29 -3.31
C CYS A 572 -3.59 34.59 -2.52
N ASP A 573 -4.22 35.58 -3.13
CA ASP A 573 -4.38 36.94 -2.56
C ASP A 573 -5.28 36.92 -1.31
N HIS A 574 -6.40 36.18 -1.32
CA HIS A 574 -7.28 36.01 -0.15
C HIS A 574 -6.55 35.32 1.01
N THR A 575 -5.81 34.27 0.70
CA THR A 575 -5.02 33.53 1.72
C THR A 575 -3.94 34.43 2.34
N ARG A 576 -3.24 35.25 1.54
CA ARG A 576 -2.25 36.19 2.05
C ARG A 576 -2.89 37.30 2.87
N ALA A 577 -4.02 37.85 2.42
CA ALA A 577 -4.76 38.88 3.16
C ALA A 577 -5.25 38.33 4.51
N LEU A 578 -5.75 37.08 4.51
CA LEU A 578 -6.16 36.40 5.74
C LEU A 578 -4.98 36.17 6.69
N TRP A 579 -3.83 35.71 6.15
CA TRP A 579 -2.60 35.49 6.92
C TRP A 579 -2.06 36.79 7.55
N ALA A 580 -2.12 37.91 6.84
CA ALA A 580 -1.68 39.20 7.36
C ALA A 580 -2.48 39.66 8.60
N ARG A 581 -3.68 39.16 8.80
CA ARG A 581 -4.55 39.47 9.95
C ARG A 581 -4.29 38.59 11.16
N VAL A 582 -3.60 37.47 11.00
CA VAL A 582 -3.34 36.50 12.08
C VAL A 582 -2.47 37.17 13.16
N THR A 583 -2.77 36.89 14.43
CA THR A 583 -1.95 37.37 15.55
C THR A 583 -0.53 36.81 15.45
N PRO A 584 0.52 37.55 15.91
CA PRO A 584 1.89 37.06 15.87
C PRO A 584 2.06 35.69 16.58
N ALA A 585 1.37 35.51 17.71
CA ALA A 585 1.39 34.22 18.46
C ALA A 585 0.84 33.04 17.66
N ASP A 586 -0.16 33.27 16.82
CA ASP A 586 -0.70 32.21 15.95
C ASP A 586 0.07 32.07 14.62
N GLN A 587 0.75 33.12 14.14
CA GLN A 587 1.69 33.00 13.03
C GLN A 587 2.86 32.08 13.36
N ASP A 588 3.29 32.02 14.64
CA ASP A 588 4.30 31.07 15.10
C ASP A 588 3.77 29.61 15.14
N LYS A 589 2.46 29.43 15.33
CA LYS A 589 1.81 28.10 15.37
C LYS A 589 1.47 27.57 13.98
N LEU A 590 1.02 28.46 13.09
CA LEU A 590 0.66 28.13 11.72
C LEU A 590 1.76 28.63 10.77
N LEU A 591 2.07 27.86 9.74
CA LEU A 591 3.09 28.22 8.77
C LEU A 591 2.45 28.58 7.43
N TRP A 592 2.68 29.81 6.95
CA TRP A 592 2.28 30.21 5.61
C TRP A 592 3.30 31.19 5.02
N ALA A 593 4.32 30.67 4.36
CA ALA A 593 5.36 31.47 3.74
C ALA A 593 5.92 30.82 2.48
N PRO A 594 5.11 30.57 1.45
CA PRO A 594 5.56 29.90 0.22
C PRO A 594 6.67 30.67 -0.50
N HIS A 595 6.73 32.01 -0.35
CA HIS A 595 7.78 32.88 -0.92
C HIS A 595 9.18 32.65 -0.36
N LEU A 596 9.32 31.97 0.80
CA LEU A 596 10.60 31.67 1.43
C LEU A 596 11.11 30.27 1.14
N ILE A 597 10.40 29.44 0.38
CA ILE A 597 10.84 28.09 0.06
C ILE A 597 12.07 28.17 -0.85
N ASP A 598 13.19 27.66 -0.37
CA ASP A 598 14.34 27.33 -1.22
C ASP A 598 14.05 25.99 -1.91
N TRP A 599 13.61 26.05 -3.16
CA TRP A 599 13.21 24.87 -3.92
C TRP A 599 14.32 23.83 -4.07
N ARG A 600 15.58 24.28 -4.19
CA ARG A 600 16.70 23.35 -4.30
C ARG A 600 16.88 22.56 -3.01
N LYS A 601 16.96 23.25 -1.86
CA LYS A 601 17.08 22.61 -0.55
C LYS A 601 15.86 21.74 -0.24
N TYR A 602 14.67 22.29 -0.44
CA TYR A 602 13.44 21.54 -0.20
C TYR A 602 13.39 20.26 -1.03
N TRP A 603 13.74 20.30 -2.33
CA TRP A 603 13.65 19.15 -3.23
C TRP A 603 14.70 18.09 -2.95
N LEU A 604 15.96 18.51 -2.75
CA LEU A 604 17.10 17.60 -2.58
C LEU A 604 17.24 17.07 -1.16
N ASP A 605 17.02 17.93 -0.15
CA ASP A 605 17.36 17.62 1.24
C ASP A 605 16.13 17.20 2.07
N THR A 606 14.92 17.49 1.59
CA THR A 606 13.68 17.24 2.33
C THR A 606 12.72 16.33 1.58
N HIS A 607 12.24 16.76 0.40
CA HIS A 607 11.16 16.08 -0.32
C HIS A 607 11.59 14.72 -0.89
N PHE A 608 12.66 14.67 -1.68
CA PHE A 608 13.11 13.41 -2.28
C PHE A 608 13.54 12.37 -1.24
N PRO A 609 14.34 12.70 -0.22
CA PRO A 609 14.64 11.76 0.88
C PRO A 609 13.40 11.31 1.66
N GLY A 610 12.44 12.23 1.83
CA GLY A 610 11.13 11.91 2.42
C GLY A 610 10.36 10.88 1.61
N LEU A 611 10.26 11.06 0.29
CA LEU A 611 9.62 10.08 -0.59
C LEU A 611 10.35 8.72 -0.57
N GLN A 612 11.68 8.71 -0.52
CA GLN A 612 12.42 7.46 -0.38
C GLN A 612 12.00 6.71 0.87
N LYS A 613 12.10 7.36 2.03
CA LYS A 613 11.83 6.76 3.34
C LYS A 613 10.37 6.31 3.49
N TRP A 614 9.42 7.16 3.11
CA TRP A 614 8.00 6.95 3.44
C TRP A 614 7.20 6.27 2.35
N THR A 615 7.67 6.35 1.08
CA THR A 615 6.90 5.90 -0.08
C THR A 615 7.66 4.87 -0.92
N PHE A 616 8.88 5.18 -1.39
CA PHE A 616 9.56 4.34 -2.38
C PHE A 616 10.07 3.03 -1.80
N ASP A 617 10.59 3.03 -0.57
CA ASP A 617 11.07 1.81 0.09
C ASP A 617 9.91 0.84 0.33
N LYS A 618 8.74 1.34 0.72
CA LYS A 618 7.51 0.53 0.86
C LYS A 618 7.05 -0.04 -0.49
N LEU A 619 7.13 0.76 -1.56
CA LEU A 619 6.82 0.29 -2.92
C LEU A 619 7.84 -0.74 -3.41
N ASP A 620 9.11 -0.55 -3.10
CA ASP A 620 10.15 -1.52 -3.45
C ASP A 620 9.97 -2.83 -2.67
N GLU A 621 9.43 -2.78 -1.46
CA GLU A 621 8.99 -3.97 -0.71
C GLU A 621 7.77 -4.63 -1.34
N GLU A 622 6.77 -3.87 -1.76
CA GLU A 622 5.53 -4.39 -2.36
C GLU A 622 5.71 -4.85 -3.81
N PHE A 623 6.43 -4.06 -4.64
CA PHE A 623 6.60 -4.31 -6.08
C PHE A 623 7.96 -4.88 -6.45
N GLY A 624 8.99 -4.69 -5.62
CA GLY A 624 10.31 -5.31 -5.77
C GLY A 624 10.31 -6.77 -5.35
N ALA A 625 9.34 -7.21 -4.58
CA ALA A 625 8.90 -8.58 -4.59
C ALA A 625 8.37 -8.86 -6.00
N LYS A 626 9.26 -9.27 -6.94
CA LYS A 626 8.81 -10.09 -8.06
C LYS A 626 7.78 -11.04 -7.45
N PRO A 627 6.56 -11.24 -8.04
CA PRO A 627 5.84 -12.45 -7.77
C PRO A 627 6.90 -13.53 -8.01
N LYS A 628 7.46 -14.07 -6.93
CA LYS A 628 8.35 -15.20 -7.02
C LYS A 628 7.53 -16.14 -7.86
N SER A 629 8.06 -16.59 -9.00
CA SER A 629 7.49 -17.73 -9.67
C SER A 629 7.43 -18.78 -8.58
N VAL A 630 6.27 -18.92 -7.97
CA VAL A 630 6.11 -19.81 -6.83
C VAL A 630 6.07 -21.16 -7.47
N TYR A 631 7.21 -21.85 -7.37
CA TYR A 631 7.27 -23.23 -7.83
C TYR A 631 6.22 -24.02 -7.06
N THR A 632 5.25 -24.54 -7.76
CA THR A 632 4.20 -25.35 -7.14
C THR A 632 4.70 -26.76 -7.02
N TYR A 633 5.13 -27.12 -5.85
CA TYR A 633 5.54 -28.48 -5.53
C TYR A 633 4.35 -29.43 -5.65
N LYS A 634 4.56 -30.61 -6.21
CA LYS A 634 3.50 -31.61 -6.37
C LYS A 634 3.17 -32.28 -5.04
N GLU A 635 4.20 -32.64 -4.27
CA GLU A 635 4.09 -33.31 -2.98
C GLU A 635 4.91 -32.56 -1.90
N LEU A 636 4.55 -32.77 -0.62
CA LEU A 636 5.30 -32.23 0.51
C LEU A 636 6.75 -32.73 0.57
N ILE A 637 7.02 -33.93 0.07
CA ILE A 637 8.37 -34.49 0.00
C ILE A 637 9.27 -33.62 -0.87
N GLU A 638 8.81 -33.31 -2.09
CA GLU A 638 9.53 -32.46 -3.03
C GLU A 638 9.80 -31.07 -2.43
N LEU A 639 8.80 -30.50 -1.75
CA LEU A 639 8.95 -29.20 -1.06
C LEU A 639 9.99 -29.27 0.05
N PHE A 640 9.93 -30.29 0.90
CA PHE A 640 10.85 -30.45 2.00
C PHE A 640 12.29 -30.62 1.52
N GLU A 641 12.53 -31.50 0.56
CA GLU A 641 13.86 -31.74 0.00
C GLU A 641 14.43 -30.50 -0.68
N ALA A 642 13.60 -29.77 -1.42
CA ALA A 642 14.01 -28.50 -2.02
C ALA A 642 14.45 -27.49 -0.96
N ALA A 643 13.72 -27.39 0.16
CA ALA A 643 14.07 -26.51 1.28
C ALA A 643 15.38 -26.95 1.96
N VAL A 644 15.55 -28.23 2.23
CA VAL A 644 16.76 -28.81 2.82
C VAL A 644 17.97 -28.55 1.91
N LYS A 645 17.85 -28.79 0.62
CA LYS A 645 18.93 -28.58 -0.35
C LYS A 645 19.31 -27.11 -0.48
N LEU A 646 18.32 -26.23 -0.52
CA LEU A 646 18.54 -24.79 -0.74
C LEU A 646 19.13 -24.09 0.48
N HIS A 647 18.79 -24.55 1.69
CA HIS A 647 19.11 -23.87 2.95
C HIS A 647 19.93 -24.73 3.92
N ARG A 648 20.64 -25.76 3.46
CA ARG A 648 21.31 -26.79 4.25
C ARG A 648 21.98 -26.29 5.55
N ASN A 649 22.78 -25.24 5.47
CA ASN A 649 23.59 -24.74 6.58
C ASN A 649 22.90 -23.64 7.43
N ARG A 650 21.61 -23.38 7.18
CA ARG A 650 20.87 -22.34 7.93
C ARG A 650 20.04 -22.97 9.03
N THR A 651 19.89 -22.23 10.14
CA THR A 651 18.99 -22.64 11.22
C THR A 651 17.54 -22.65 10.69
N ALA A 652 16.88 -23.78 10.83
CA ALA A 652 15.49 -23.98 10.45
C ALA A 652 14.55 -23.90 11.66
N LEU A 653 14.88 -24.58 12.75
CA LEU A 653 14.09 -24.62 13.97
C LEU A 653 14.96 -24.31 15.18
N ARG A 654 14.42 -23.55 16.13
CA ARG A 654 15.10 -23.22 17.41
C ARG A 654 14.07 -23.22 18.53
N LEU A 655 14.40 -23.88 19.65
CA LEU A 655 13.63 -23.79 20.88
C LEU A 655 14.07 -22.54 21.65
N VAL A 656 13.14 -21.63 21.96
CA VAL A 656 13.42 -20.47 22.83
C VAL A 656 13.03 -20.81 24.23
N LYS A 657 14.02 -20.85 25.15
CA LYS A 657 13.84 -21.08 26.60
C LYS A 657 13.73 -19.74 27.32
N LYS A 658 13.04 -19.73 28.47
CA LYS A 658 12.80 -18.50 29.25
C LYS A 658 14.08 -17.94 29.90
N ASP A 659 15.08 -18.78 30.15
CA ASP A 659 16.40 -18.42 30.69
C ASP A 659 17.44 -18.41 29.56
N GLU A 660 17.95 -17.23 29.21
CA GLU A 660 18.90 -17.00 28.12
C GLU A 660 20.28 -17.67 28.31
N ALA A 661 20.58 -18.20 29.51
CA ALA A 661 21.88 -18.79 29.81
C ALA A 661 22.09 -20.23 29.34
N ALA A 662 21.04 -20.94 28.91
CA ALA A 662 21.14 -22.27 28.33
C ALA A 662 21.18 -22.20 26.81
N ASP A 663 22.17 -22.84 26.19
CA ASP A 663 22.35 -22.90 24.74
C ASP A 663 21.07 -23.45 24.11
N PRO A 664 20.37 -22.67 23.25
CA PRO A 664 19.07 -23.09 22.75
C PRO A 664 19.24 -24.24 21.76
N THR A 665 18.47 -25.32 21.93
CA THR A 665 18.42 -26.40 20.96
C THR A 665 18.03 -25.85 19.58
N ALA A 666 18.91 -25.95 18.62
CA ALA A 666 18.71 -25.43 17.27
C ALA A 666 19.15 -26.46 16.22
N TYR A 667 18.32 -26.62 15.19
CA TYR A 667 18.59 -27.51 14.07
C TYR A 667 18.71 -26.72 12.78
N THR A 668 19.70 -27.04 11.96
CA THR A 668 19.79 -26.54 10.58
C THR A 668 18.84 -27.32 9.67
N TYR A 669 18.54 -26.77 8.48
CA TYR A 669 17.76 -27.50 7.47
C TYR A 669 18.43 -28.84 7.10
N GLY A 670 19.77 -28.89 7.03
CA GLY A 670 20.51 -30.13 6.76
C GLY A 670 20.28 -31.19 7.84
N GLN A 671 20.44 -30.79 9.12
CA GLN A 671 20.20 -31.69 10.24
C GLN A 671 18.76 -32.23 10.31
N ILE A 672 17.77 -31.32 10.08
CA ILE A 672 16.36 -31.74 9.99
C ILE A 672 16.15 -32.74 8.84
N GLY A 673 16.77 -32.50 7.69
CA GLY A 673 16.71 -33.44 6.57
C GLY A 673 17.27 -34.81 6.90
N GLU A 674 18.45 -34.86 7.50
CA GLU A 674 19.12 -36.12 7.91
C GLU A 674 18.27 -36.89 8.93
N LEU A 675 17.84 -36.23 10.00
CA LEU A 675 17.02 -36.83 11.05
C LEU A 675 15.64 -37.30 10.55
N ALA A 676 15.00 -36.53 9.69
CA ALA A 676 13.71 -36.90 9.12
C ALA A 676 13.82 -38.13 8.21
N TRP A 677 14.88 -38.24 7.41
CA TRP A 677 15.15 -39.42 6.60
C TRP A 677 15.49 -40.66 7.42
N GLN A 678 16.28 -40.51 8.52
CA GLN A 678 16.54 -41.61 9.50
C GLN A 678 15.23 -42.12 10.11
N GLY A 679 14.39 -41.19 10.60
CA GLY A 679 13.07 -41.52 11.14
C GLY A 679 12.15 -42.21 10.12
N ALA A 680 12.16 -41.80 8.86
CA ALA A 680 11.42 -42.47 7.81
C ALA A 680 11.92 -43.92 7.56
N GLY A 681 13.22 -44.15 7.66
CA GLY A 681 13.85 -45.46 7.59
C GLY A 681 13.35 -46.37 8.73
N MET A 682 13.36 -45.86 9.95
CA MET A 682 12.86 -46.65 11.12
C MET A 682 11.38 -46.99 11.03
N LEU A 683 10.55 -46.02 10.58
CA LEU A 683 9.12 -46.28 10.35
C LEU A 683 8.92 -47.40 9.32
N ARG A 684 9.69 -47.41 8.23
CA ARG A 684 9.63 -48.47 7.22
C ARG A 684 10.09 -49.83 7.76
N GLN A 685 11.14 -49.89 8.58
CA GLN A 685 11.55 -51.12 9.27
C GLN A 685 10.44 -51.66 10.18
N SER A 686 9.67 -50.77 10.81
CA SER A 686 8.47 -51.08 11.59
C SER A 686 7.25 -51.38 10.71
N LYS A 687 7.44 -51.59 9.39
CA LYS A 687 6.40 -51.87 8.39
C LYS A 687 5.32 -50.78 8.31
N ILE A 688 5.72 -49.54 8.54
CA ILE A 688 4.86 -48.34 8.39
C ILE A 688 5.25 -47.61 7.11
N GLY A 689 4.27 -47.34 6.23
CA GLY A 689 4.52 -46.76 4.92
C GLY A 689 3.25 -46.24 4.26
N VAL A 690 3.23 -46.30 2.92
CA VAL A 690 2.14 -45.76 2.11
C VAL A 690 0.76 -46.24 2.53
N GLY A 691 -0.15 -45.29 2.83
CA GLY A 691 -1.53 -45.58 3.26
C GLY A 691 -1.70 -45.81 4.75
N ASP A 692 -0.62 -46.01 5.50
CA ASP A 692 -0.67 -46.09 6.97
C ASP A 692 -0.86 -44.72 7.61
N ARG A 693 -1.32 -44.69 8.84
CA ARG A 693 -1.54 -43.45 9.62
C ARG A 693 -0.76 -43.51 10.91
N VAL A 694 -0.12 -42.39 11.26
CA VAL A 694 0.73 -42.30 12.44
C VAL A 694 0.31 -41.04 13.23
N VAL A 695 -0.04 -41.25 14.50
CA VAL A 695 -0.33 -40.14 15.42
C VAL A 695 0.98 -39.49 15.85
N VAL A 696 1.00 -38.18 15.87
CA VAL A 696 2.07 -37.38 16.49
C VAL A 696 1.49 -36.51 17.60
N MET A 697 2.09 -36.57 18.77
CA MET A 697 1.62 -35.84 19.93
C MET A 697 2.78 -35.43 20.84
N SER A 698 3.05 -34.14 20.99
CA SER A 698 4.08 -33.61 21.88
C SER A 698 3.82 -32.15 22.21
N GLU A 699 4.58 -31.59 23.14
CA GLU A 699 4.76 -30.18 23.34
C GLU A 699 5.41 -29.51 22.12
N ASN A 700 5.30 -28.16 22.00
CA ASN A 700 5.96 -27.39 20.95
C ASN A 700 7.49 -27.48 21.06
N ARG A 701 8.08 -28.27 20.18
CA ARG A 701 9.52 -28.53 20.14
C ARG A 701 9.98 -28.81 18.69
N PRO A 702 11.25 -28.56 18.36
CA PRO A 702 11.78 -28.78 17.01
C PRO A 702 11.54 -30.21 16.48
N GLU A 703 11.65 -31.21 17.34
CA GLU A 703 11.54 -32.60 17.00
C GLU A 703 10.14 -33.00 16.53
N TRP A 704 9.11 -32.25 16.91
CA TRP A 704 7.76 -32.44 16.37
C TRP A 704 7.75 -32.25 14.85
N GLY A 705 8.39 -31.19 14.34
CA GLY A 705 8.52 -30.95 12.91
C GLY A 705 9.35 -32.03 12.20
N ILE A 706 10.40 -32.51 12.84
CA ILE A 706 11.23 -33.61 12.32
C ILE A 706 10.40 -34.90 12.21
N ALA A 707 9.65 -35.25 13.24
CA ALA A 707 8.77 -36.43 13.23
C ALA A 707 7.66 -36.33 12.18
N TYR A 708 7.07 -35.10 12.03
CA TYR A 708 6.08 -34.84 10.98
C TYR A 708 6.64 -35.20 9.61
N PHE A 709 7.82 -34.66 9.28
CA PHE A 709 8.43 -34.97 7.99
C PHE A 709 8.96 -36.38 7.87
N ALA A 710 9.42 -37.00 8.96
CA ALA A 710 9.78 -38.43 8.94
C ALA A 710 8.59 -39.33 8.53
N ILE A 711 7.40 -39.06 9.04
CA ILE A 711 6.17 -39.77 8.67
C ILE A 711 5.81 -39.49 7.20
N ILE A 712 5.87 -38.25 6.75
CA ILE A 712 5.63 -37.90 5.35
C ILE A 712 6.61 -38.61 4.41
N LEU A 713 7.90 -38.62 4.76
CA LEU A 713 8.96 -39.30 3.99
C LEU A 713 8.84 -40.84 3.97
N SER A 714 8.20 -41.43 4.98
CA SER A 714 7.87 -42.87 4.97
C SER A 714 6.72 -43.22 4.02
N GLY A 715 5.95 -42.22 3.58
CA GLY A 715 4.74 -42.35 2.79
C GLY A 715 3.46 -42.45 3.62
N ALA A 716 3.56 -42.40 4.94
CA ALA A 716 2.41 -42.46 5.83
C ALA A 716 1.74 -41.09 6.02
N THR A 717 0.49 -41.16 6.49
CA THR A 717 -0.32 -39.98 6.81
C THR A 717 -0.11 -39.55 8.26
N VAL A 718 0.17 -38.29 8.49
CA VAL A 718 0.33 -37.69 9.82
C VAL A 718 -1.03 -37.42 10.45
N VAL A 719 -1.21 -37.84 11.71
CA VAL A 719 -2.40 -37.53 12.53
C VAL A 719 -1.94 -36.71 13.74
N PRO A 720 -1.86 -35.39 13.63
CA PRO A 720 -1.46 -34.57 14.77
C PRO A 720 -2.59 -34.51 15.78
N LEU A 721 -2.29 -34.73 17.05
CA LEU A 721 -3.21 -34.64 18.18
C LEU A 721 -2.70 -33.64 19.20
N ASP A 722 -3.66 -32.94 19.83
CA ASP A 722 -3.35 -31.99 20.90
C ASP A 722 -2.79 -32.77 22.14
N ARG A 723 -1.71 -32.28 22.69
CA ARG A 723 -1.04 -32.86 23.86
C ARG A 723 -1.90 -32.88 25.14
N GLU A 724 -2.91 -32.03 25.23
CA GLU A 724 -3.78 -31.88 26.39
C GLU A 724 -4.96 -32.89 26.37
N LEU A 725 -5.14 -33.64 25.30
CA LEU A 725 -6.20 -34.67 25.20
C LEU A 725 -6.01 -35.75 26.25
N SER A 726 -7.10 -36.12 26.88
CA SER A 726 -7.15 -37.25 27.83
C SER A 726 -6.82 -38.58 27.13
N LEU A 727 -6.37 -39.56 27.90
CA LEU A 727 -6.07 -40.90 27.39
C LEU A 727 -7.25 -41.51 26.61
N ALA A 728 -8.47 -41.37 27.12
CA ALA A 728 -9.66 -41.91 26.46
C ALA A 728 -9.90 -41.26 25.09
N GLU A 729 -9.69 -39.95 24.99
CA GLU A 729 -9.79 -39.21 23.73
C GLU A 729 -8.71 -39.61 22.74
N VAL A 730 -7.45 -39.70 23.19
CA VAL A 730 -6.33 -40.20 22.36
C VAL A 730 -6.61 -41.58 21.78
N MET A 731 -7.08 -42.49 22.61
CA MET A 731 -7.42 -43.87 22.18
C MET A 731 -8.61 -43.88 21.18
N ASN A 732 -9.62 -43.04 21.41
CA ASN A 732 -10.76 -42.91 20.49
C ASN A 732 -10.33 -42.34 19.13
N LEU A 733 -9.48 -41.33 19.12
CA LEU A 733 -9.00 -40.69 17.89
C LEU A 733 -7.99 -41.59 17.15
N ALA A 734 -7.11 -42.30 17.87
CA ALA A 734 -6.22 -43.29 17.28
C ALA A 734 -7.00 -44.42 16.60
N LYS A 735 -8.07 -44.90 17.25
CA LYS A 735 -8.98 -45.91 16.68
C LYS A 735 -9.76 -45.36 15.49
N ALA A 736 -10.34 -44.18 15.61
CA ALA A 736 -11.10 -43.50 14.54
C ALA A 736 -10.23 -43.23 13.31
N SER A 737 -8.99 -42.79 13.51
CA SER A 737 -8.00 -42.60 12.45
C SER A 737 -7.45 -43.93 11.89
N ARG A 738 -7.67 -45.06 12.54
CA ARG A 738 -7.01 -46.33 12.24
C ARG A 738 -5.49 -46.19 12.26
N ALA A 739 -4.96 -45.49 13.23
CA ALA A 739 -3.54 -45.27 13.36
C ALA A 739 -2.81 -46.58 13.61
N LYS A 740 -1.69 -46.79 12.91
CA LYS A 740 -0.83 -47.96 13.03
C LYS A 740 0.29 -47.79 14.06
N ALA A 741 0.64 -46.52 14.29
CA ALA A 741 1.63 -46.11 15.28
C ALA A 741 1.30 -44.76 15.95
N LEU A 742 1.88 -44.54 17.13
CA LEU A 742 1.88 -43.28 17.86
C LEU A 742 3.34 -42.86 18.13
N VAL A 743 3.65 -41.64 17.75
CA VAL A 743 4.93 -40.95 18.06
C VAL A 743 4.63 -39.95 19.17
N LEU A 744 5.16 -40.20 20.36
CA LEU A 744 4.81 -39.43 21.57
C LEU A 744 6.07 -38.86 22.23
N SER A 745 5.99 -37.64 22.77
CA SER A 745 7.05 -37.11 23.63
C SER A 745 6.99 -37.78 25.04
N ARG A 746 8.11 -37.74 25.73
CA ARG A 746 8.21 -38.26 27.11
C ARG A 746 7.15 -37.64 28.03
N LYS A 747 6.98 -36.33 28.00
CA LYS A 747 5.98 -35.61 28.84
C LYS A 747 4.55 -36.05 28.57
N VAL A 748 4.22 -36.30 27.31
CA VAL A 748 2.90 -36.85 26.94
C VAL A 748 2.74 -38.26 27.47
N VAL A 749 3.75 -39.11 27.35
CA VAL A 749 3.71 -40.50 27.86
C VAL A 749 3.58 -40.51 29.38
N GLU A 750 4.36 -39.74 30.11
CA GLU A 750 4.29 -39.62 31.58
C GLU A 750 2.90 -39.17 32.03
N ARG A 751 2.32 -38.20 31.36
CA ARG A 751 0.96 -37.71 31.66
C ARG A 751 -0.10 -38.78 31.41
N LEU A 752 -0.09 -39.40 30.23
CA LEU A 752 -1.07 -40.43 29.87
C LEU A 752 -0.96 -41.70 30.76
N ALA A 753 0.26 -42.05 31.12
CA ALA A 753 0.50 -43.17 32.06
C ALA A 753 0.02 -42.83 33.49
N GLY A 754 0.23 -41.57 33.93
CA GLY A 754 -0.30 -41.07 35.20
C GLY A 754 -1.83 -41.13 35.27
N GLU A 755 -2.51 -40.75 34.20
CA GLU A 755 -3.97 -40.85 34.08
C GLU A 755 -4.46 -42.32 34.19
N ALA A 756 -3.65 -43.24 33.74
CA ALA A 756 -3.95 -44.69 33.85
C ALA A 756 -3.51 -45.32 35.15
N GLY A 757 -2.87 -44.62 36.05
CA GLY A 757 -2.34 -45.17 37.31
C GLY A 757 -1.10 -46.10 37.13
N VAL A 758 -0.36 -45.92 36.03
CA VAL A 758 0.85 -46.70 35.71
C VAL A 758 2.09 -45.86 35.96
N ALA A 759 3.02 -46.32 36.81
CA ALA A 759 4.30 -45.68 37.04
C ALA A 759 5.24 -45.95 35.84
N VAL A 760 5.75 -44.88 35.23
CA VAL A 760 6.82 -44.94 34.21
C VAL A 760 8.16 -44.80 34.91
N PRO A 761 9.09 -45.79 34.76
CA PRO A 761 10.41 -45.67 35.37
C PRO A 761 11.18 -44.47 34.77
N ILE A 762 11.56 -43.52 35.60
CA ILE A 762 12.39 -42.37 35.21
C ILE A 762 13.86 -42.84 35.27
N SER A 763 14.56 -42.82 34.16
CA SER A 763 16.03 -42.91 34.17
C SER A 763 16.60 -41.56 34.62
N SER A 764 17.41 -41.60 35.70
CA SER A 764 17.94 -40.39 36.35
C SER A 764 19.09 -39.69 35.60
N GLU A 765 19.48 -40.16 34.43
CA GLU A 765 20.68 -39.71 33.71
C GLU A 765 20.38 -38.67 32.61
N ASP A 766 19.11 -38.43 32.29
CA ASP A 766 18.76 -37.43 31.29
C ASP A 766 17.42 -36.72 31.63
N PRO A 767 17.45 -35.61 32.40
CA PRO A 767 16.26 -34.89 32.80
C PRO A 767 15.52 -34.21 31.64
N ASP A 768 16.18 -33.94 30.51
CA ASP A 768 15.61 -33.45 29.27
C ASP A 768 15.47 -34.56 28.20
N GLY A 769 15.82 -35.74 28.52
CA GLY A 769 16.02 -36.88 27.65
C GLY A 769 14.73 -37.38 27.03
N LEU A 770 14.91 -37.79 25.92
CA LEU A 770 14.04 -38.41 25.00
C LEU A 770 13.74 -39.83 25.49
N TRP A 771 12.54 -40.36 25.45
CA TRP A 771 12.10 -41.58 26.08
C TRP A 771 12.03 -42.77 25.10
N SER A 772 12.48 -43.97 25.51
CA SER A 772 12.39 -45.18 24.69
C SER A 772 11.04 -45.91 24.92
N PRO A 773 10.25 -46.19 23.87
CA PRO A 773 8.98 -46.91 23.98
C PRO A 773 9.16 -48.42 24.15
N ALA A 774 10.38 -48.96 24.11
CA ALA A 774 10.68 -50.38 24.27
C ALA A 774 10.30 -50.92 25.64
N HIS A 775 9.71 -50.12 26.56
CA HIS A 775 9.27 -50.62 27.84
C HIS A 775 8.00 -51.51 27.67
N PRO A 776 8.08 -52.83 27.87
CA PRO A 776 6.97 -53.75 27.66
C PRO A 776 5.70 -53.43 28.43
N ALA A 777 5.80 -52.70 29.53
CA ALA A 777 4.67 -52.29 30.37
C ALA A 777 3.73 -51.28 29.67
N PHE A 778 4.26 -50.35 28.84
CA PHE A 778 3.42 -49.38 28.13
C PHE A 778 2.67 -50.03 26.94
N ALA A 779 3.36 -50.88 26.19
CA ALA A 779 2.71 -51.66 25.12
C ALA A 779 1.63 -52.61 25.69
N HIS A 780 1.89 -53.22 26.81
CA HIS A 780 0.94 -54.09 27.53
C HIS A 780 -0.25 -53.33 28.11
N TRP A 781 -0.04 -52.08 28.51
CA TRP A 781 -1.08 -51.20 29.03
C TRP A 781 -1.98 -50.67 27.91
N LEU A 782 -1.40 -50.20 26.79
CA LEU A 782 -2.16 -49.83 25.58
C LEU A 782 -3.01 -50.99 25.05
N ALA A 783 -2.49 -52.22 25.05
CA ALA A 783 -3.21 -53.41 24.68
C ALA A 783 -4.39 -53.72 25.60
N ARG A 784 -4.27 -53.50 26.90
CA ARG A 784 -5.38 -53.66 27.89
C ARG A 784 -6.48 -52.62 27.71
N GLN A 785 -6.14 -51.35 27.44
CA GLN A 785 -7.12 -50.26 27.20
C GLN A 785 -7.83 -50.43 25.84
N ALA A 786 -7.19 -51.09 24.87
CA ALA A 786 -7.84 -51.46 23.61
C ALA A 786 -8.84 -52.63 23.73
N GLY A 787 -9.13 -53.11 24.96
CA GLY A 787 -10.08 -54.19 25.19
C GLY A 787 -9.54 -55.60 24.96
N SER A 788 -8.24 -55.75 24.84
CA SER A 788 -7.54 -57.00 24.65
C SER A 788 -7.05 -57.53 26.02
N GLY A 789 -7.92 -58.16 26.79
CA GLY A 789 -7.50 -58.93 27.96
C GLY A 789 -6.59 -60.07 27.53
N PRO A 790 -5.75 -60.64 28.48
CA PRO A 790 -4.87 -61.76 28.16
C PRO A 790 -5.75 -62.98 27.82
N GLY A 791 -6.07 -63.13 26.56
CA GLY A 791 -6.84 -64.31 26.10
C GLY A 791 -7.76 -64.12 24.90
N ALA A 792 -7.97 -62.88 24.40
CA ALA A 792 -8.79 -62.69 23.21
C ALA A 792 -8.19 -61.63 22.34
N ALA A 793 -7.43 -62.00 21.31
CA ALA A 793 -7.17 -61.12 20.18
C ALA A 793 -8.43 -61.10 19.30
N PRO A 794 -9.12 -59.97 19.12
CA PRO A 794 -10.11 -59.87 18.06
C PRO A 794 -9.39 -59.94 16.70
N VAL A 795 -9.82 -60.83 15.91
CA VAL A 795 -9.35 -61.07 14.56
C VAL A 795 -9.42 -59.67 13.81
N GLY A 796 -8.26 -59.10 13.51
CA GLY A 796 -8.11 -57.97 12.54
C GLY A 796 -7.69 -56.62 13.03
N VAL A 797 -7.40 -56.36 14.31
CA VAL A 797 -6.86 -55.05 14.78
C VAL A 797 -5.56 -55.27 15.55
N THR A 798 -4.44 -55.07 14.90
CA THR A 798 -3.13 -54.97 15.56
C THR A 798 -3.09 -53.69 16.39
N ALA A 799 -2.69 -53.82 17.67
CA ALA A 799 -2.45 -52.64 18.52
C ALA A 799 -1.40 -51.74 17.88
N PRO A 800 -1.57 -50.41 17.93
CA PRO A 800 -0.61 -49.48 17.32
C PRO A 800 0.76 -49.60 18.04
N SER A 801 1.84 -49.60 17.26
CA SER A 801 3.20 -49.55 17.79
C SER A 801 3.43 -48.16 18.40
N VAL A 802 4.11 -48.04 19.51
CA VAL A 802 4.54 -46.79 20.12
C VAL A 802 6.02 -46.60 19.84
N LEU A 803 6.35 -45.41 19.25
CA LEU A 803 7.70 -45.05 18.89
C LEU A 803 8.10 -43.76 19.64
N ALA A 804 9.30 -43.76 20.18
CA ALA A 804 9.86 -42.53 20.79
C ALA A 804 10.48 -41.63 19.75
N PHE A 805 10.45 -40.34 20.06
CA PHE A 805 11.20 -39.39 19.28
C PHE A 805 12.67 -39.69 19.19
N ASP A 806 13.26 -40.29 20.23
CA ASP A 806 14.70 -40.58 20.37
C ASP A 806 15.16 -41.69 19.48
N GLU A 807 14.36 -42.75 19.40
CA GLU A 807 14.67 -43.86 18.50
C GLU A 807 14.67 -43.40 17.04
N LEU A 808 13.86 -42.36 16.73
CA LEU A 808 13.89 -41.73 15.43
C LEU A 808 15.19 -40.92 15.18
N LEU A 809 15.93 -40.56 16.22
CA LEU A 809 17.03 -39.57 16.14
C LEU A 809 18.42 -40.13 16.45
N THR A 810 18.55 -41.35 17.05
CA THR A 810 19.82 -41.81 17.67
C THR A 810 20.59 -42.95 16.98
N GLU A 811 20.06 -43.59 15.93
CA GLU A 811 20.85 -44.61 15.23
C GLU A 811 21.44 -44.13 13.89
N PRO A 812 22.82 -44.07 13.80
CA PRO A 812 23.47 -43.49 12.62
C PRO A 812 23.66 -44.47 11.44
N ASP A 813 23.23 -45.73 11.52
CA ASP A 813 23.66 -46.73 10.54
C ASP A 813 22.52 -47.46 9.79
N VAL A 814 21.58 -46.73 9.26
CA VAL A 814 20.74 -47.28 8.22
C VAL A 814 21.06 -46.59 6.92
N SER A 815 22.08 -47.05 6.23
CA SER A 815 22.26 -46.78 4.78
C SER A 815 21.13 -47.46 3.95
N VAL A 816 19.91 -47.07 4.28
CA VAL A 816 18.75 -47.40 3.43
C VAL A 816 18.81 -46.38 2.32
N GLY A 817 19.25 -46.79 1.15
CA GLY A 817 19.16 -46.00 -0.05
C GLY A 817 17.77 -45.38 -0.12
N ALA A 818 17.67 -44.10 -0.39
CA ALA A 818 16.44 -43.34 -0.42
C ALA A 818 15.46 -43.97 -1.42
N VAL A 819 14.67 -44.91 -0.94
CA VAL A 819 13.55 -45.44 -1.71
C VAL A 819 12.39 -44.53 -1.45
N TYR A 820 12.15 -43.66 -2.43
CA TYR A 820 11.03 -42.73 -2.39
C TYR A 820 9.73 -43.56 -2.47
N PRO A 821 8.80 -43.36 -1.55
CA PRO A 821 7.49 -43.94 -1.69
C PRO A 821 6.79 -43.34 -2.92
N GLU A 822 6.09 -44.18 -3.66
CA GLU A 822 5.29 -43.68 -4.81
C GLU A 822 4.04 -43.00 -4.29
N ILE A 823 4.14 -41.65 -4.12
CA ILE A 823 3.09 -40.79 -3.58
C ILE A 823 2.62 -39.86 -4.71
N LYS A 824 1.32 -39.66 -4.77
CA LYS A 824 0.68 -38.70 -5.68
C LYS A 824 0.22 -37.45 -4.91
N GLY A 825 0.15 -36.31 -5.55
CA GLY A 825 -0.33 -35.08 -4.93
C GLY A 825 -1.70 -35.21 -4.25
N ASP A 826 -2.56 -36.07 -4.73
CA ASP A 826 -3.88 -36.37 -4.16
C ASP A 826 -3.84 -37.43 -3.04
N SER A 827 -2.68 -38.02 -2.72
CA SER A 827 -2.50 -38.88 -1.57
C SER A 827 -2.68 -38.09 -0.27
N LEU A 828 -3.24 -38.71 0.75
CA LEU A 828 -3.48 -38.09 2.05
C LEU A 828 -2.14 -37.86 2.77
N ALA A 829 -1.89 -36.61 3.15
CA ALA A 829 -0.70 -36.18 3.87
C ALA A 829 -0.96 -36.00 5.36
N SER A 830 -2.10 -35.41 5.73
CA SER A 830 -2.43 -35.14 7.14
C SER A 830 -3.92 -35.34 7.39
N LEU A 831 -4.26 -35.86 8.58
CA LEU A 831 -5.63 -36.05 9.08
C LEU A 831 -5.77 -35.29 10.40
N ILE A 832 -6.44 -34.13 10.38
CA ILE A 832 -6.57 -33.22 11.53
C ILE A 832 -7.97 -33.35 12.12
N PHE A 833 -8.08 -33.65 13.41
CA PHE A 833 -9.36 -33.70 14.09
C PHE A 833 -9.76 -32.32 14.61
N THR A 834 -11.02 -31.94 14.37
CA THR A 834 -11.61 -30.72 14.90
C THR A 834 -12.75 -31.05 15.85
N SER A 835 -12.93 -30.26 16.92
CA SER A 835 -14.07 -30.35 17.81
C SER A 835 -15.33 -29.99 17.04
N GLY A 836 -16.08 -31.00 16.62
CA GLY A 836 -17.37 -30.80 15.96
C GLY A 836 -18.42 -30.28 16.91
N THR A 837 -19.26 -29.33 16.48
CA THR A 837 -20.43 -28.79 17.21
C THR A 837 -21.47 -29.87 17.58
N THR A 838 -21.32 -31.09 17.05
CA THR A 838 -22.23 -32.25 17.23
C THR A 838 -21.68 -33.32 18.18
N GLY A 839 -20.57 -33.08 18.90
CA GLY A 839 -19.99 -33.99 19.88
C GLY A 839 -19.14 -35.15 19.34
N THR A 840 -19.21 -35.45 18.04
CA THR A 840 -18.32 -36.46 17.40
C THR A 840 -17.17 -35.74 16.68
N PRO A 841 -15.91 -36.06 16.96
CA PRO A 841 -14.74 -35.47 16.27
C PRO A 841 -14.79 -35.71 14.77
N LYS A 842 -14.61 -34.65 13.97
CA LYS A 842 -14.55 -34.76 12.51
C LYS A 842 -13.10 -34.68 12.06
N GLY A 843 -12.68 -35.64 11.23
CA GLY A 843 -11.33 -35.67 10.66
C GLY A 843 -11.28 -34.92 9.33
N VAL A 844 -10.52 -33.82 9.29
CA VAL A 844 -10.23 -33.09 8.06
C VAL A 844 -9.10 -33.79 7.33
N MET A 845 -9.36 -34.22 6.10
CA MET A 845 -8.40 -34.95 5.26
C MET A 845 -7.67 -33.96 4.36
N LEU A 846 -6.37 -33.74 4.55
CA LEU A 846 -5.52 -32.88 3.78
C LEU A 846 -4.57 -33.68 2.89
N THR A 847 -4.65 -33.49 1.58
CA THR A 847 -3.72 -34.11 0.63
C THR A 847 -2.40 -33.36 0.54
N HIS A 848 -1.36 -33.99 -0.01
CA HIS A 848 -0.10 -33.31 -0.32
C HIS A 848 -0.33 -32.06 -1.16
N LYS A 849 -1.19 -32.11 -2.16
CA LYS A 849 -1.55 -30.99 -3.03
C LYS A 849 -2.27 -29.86 -2.29
N ASN A 850 -3.14 -30.17 -1.31
CA ASN A 850 -3.77 -29.12 -0.51
C ASN A 850 -2.73 -28.30 0.25
N LEU A 851 -1.79 -28.99 0.92
CA LEU A 851 -0.76 -28.34 1.74
C LEU A 851 0.28 -27.57 0.87
N THR A 852 0.76 -28.17 -0.22
CA THR A 852 1.70 -27.50 -1.12
C THR A 852 1.09 -26.31 -1.82
N SER A 853 -0.21 -26.39 -2.22
CA SER A 853 -0.94 -25.25 -2.78
C SER A 853 -1.11 -24.12 -1.77
N MET A 854 -1.36 -24.43 -0.50
CA MET A 854 -1.46 -23.44 0.57
C MET A 854 -0.12 -22.76 0.80
N VAL A 855 0.98 -23.51 0.91
CA VAL A 855 2.34 -22.96 1.04
C VAL A 855 2.69 -22.06 -0.15
N SER A 856 2.37 -22.49 -1.37
CA SER A 856 2.60 -21.70 -2.58
C SER A 856 1.80 -20.40 -2.57
N LYS A 857 0.53 -20.43 -2.18
CA LYS A 857 -0.30 -19.22 -2.07
C LYS A 857 0.18 -18.29 -0.97
N LEU A 858 0.54 -18.80 0.21
CA LEU A 858 1.10 -18.00 1.30
C LEU A 858 2.43 -17.35 0.89
N SER A 859 3.31 -18.07 0.22
CA SER A 859 4.58 -17.54 -0.30
C SER A 859 4.40 -16.47 -1.39
N SER A 860 3.25 -16.44 -2.07
CA SER A 860 2.91 -15.37 -3.02
C SER A 860 2.33 -14.13 -2.34
N LEU A 861 1.69 -14.29 -1.18
CA LEU A 861 1.05 -13.22 -0.42
C LEU A 861 2.01 -12.56 0.58
N PHE A 862 2.89 -13.35 1.19
CA PHE A 862 3.84 -12.86 2.19
C PHE A 862 5.26 -12.94 1.64
N THR A 863 5.93 -11.79 1.60
CA THR A 863 7.35 -11.74 1.25
C THR A 863 8.16 -12.12 2.48
N LEU A 864 8.61 -13.38 2.53
CA LEU A 864 9.52 -13.86 3.57
C LEU A 864 10.96 -13.72 3.07
N TYR A 865 11.79 -13.04 3.87
CA TYR A 865 13.20 -12.86 3.60
C TYR A 865 14.05 -13.90 4.32
N LYS A 866 15.28 -14.09 3.85
CA LYS A 866 16.22 -15.08 4.42
C LYS A 866 16.57 -14.82 5.89
N HIS A 867 16.35 -13.64 6.42
CA HIS A 867 16.64 -13.25 7.81
C HIS A 867 15.40 -13.23 8.70
N ASP A 868 14.21 -13.45 8.15
CA ASP A 868 12.99 -13.44 8.94
C ASP A 868 12.94 -14.64 9.89
N LYS A 869 12.35 -14.40 11.04
CA LYS A 869 12.13 -15.40 12.09
C LYS A 869 10.65 -15.44 12.41
N LEU A 870 10.07 -16.62 12.39
CA LEU A 870 8.69 -16.86 12.77
C LEU A 870 8.65 -17.45 14.19
N LEU A 871 7.84 -16.86 15.06
CA LEU A 871 7.59 -17.38 16.39
C LEU A 871 6.31 -18.23 16.35
N SER A 872 6.44 -19.53 16.62
CA SER A 872 5.29 -20.41 16.81
C SER A 872 4.92 -20.46 18.29
N VAL A 873 3.76 -19.92 18.63
CA VAL A 873 3.22 -19.89 20.01
C VAL A 873 1.97 -20.76 20.17
N LEU A 874 1.39 -21.18 19.06
CA LEU A 874 0.23 -22.07 19.06
C LEU A 874 0.69 -23.54 19.15
N PRO A 875 -0.11 -24.44 19.76
CA PRO A 875 0.14 -25.89 19.66
C PRO A 875 0.22 -26.29 18.18
N LEU A 876 1.30 -26.93 17.82
CA LEU A 876 1.47 -27.43 16.44
C LEU A 876 0.59 -28.66 16.22
#